data_a551f01ae1e2cf4bb4bcc06c21d2de4f
#
_entry.id   a551f01ae1e2cf4bb4bcc06c21d2de4f
#
_cell.length_a   1.000
_cell.length_b   1.000
_cell.length_c   1.000
_cell.angle_alpha   90.00
_cell.angle_beta   90.00
_cell.angle_gamma   90.00
#
_symmetry.space_group_name_H-M   'P 1'
#
loop_
_entity.id
_entity.type
_entity.pdbx_description
1 polymer ?
#
loop_
_entity_poly.entity_id
_entity_poly.type
_entity_poly.pdbx_seq_one_letter_code
_entity_poly.pdbx_strand_id
1 'polypeptide(L)'
;MAPEYAVNVDSEPLHQPQTAYSASNTKPIDESTTETTSLTSNRAKPKKSKVATSEYSWTLEIWALVLSIAALVTATALLSAYDGKPLSQWAFFFTFNTIISILGTVSRVSLAFAVGACLSQGKWNLFRRKDDYMISYDRFEEAGRGPLGSARLLWRIKHRHWVSLGALATVVLLGFEPFLQAVVEFYEKEVDSSEVDAVASIGTTKRLDVGKAGFSGDTPLQSIQMPEPYTPVSVEPMFLEYDFGSLSAIWTGFNNLSTPSSQQPSFTCATGNCTWAPYASLAVCSACNDISSHLVKSTGIADASDKALTVPWSMQNARLNTSDKFAYTKFELPAMNLNISNFDDGSGQQVELTAQTTTQPGDTLSFQNTKALIVSFAMMKARVNAAGRKDVAPGARALECALSFCTNVYRSTVTKGILKEEVLGSYSIRNLDSFSYALSSSPKTAEKIRVYNKMSNYTLDFHSVGDMRRTDLQLTLPPGDDVVASMGQEDELWFNISQATAATVSSAFVEKFARRSGSVALKQLVYPTFELLEPEQPAVISTLGTSQNLSSTFEIAALGMTKWMRDVSLQTAPHRGTTRESVVHIRVRWAFISLPFGALLGGCLFCLFSVVETRRLRLPAWKGSSLAGLTHGLDAEAREQLRGAENISEHAKRIKIRMIDSVSGPELALCDSADSVDEADGDEHRGTGRSHSQQCGTNDR
;
A
#
# COMPACT_ATOMS: atom_id res chain seq x y z
N MET A 1 42.99 -15.30 -4.13
CA MET A 1 42.97 -16.09 -2.91
C MET A 1 41.79 -15.59 -2.09
N ALA A 2 40.66 -16.25 -2.21
CA ALA A 2 39.46 -16.01 -1.44
C ALA A 2 39.24 -17.22 -0.52
N PRO A 3 38.82 -17.09 0.72
CA PRO A 3 38.36 -18.23 1.50
C PRO A 3 36.85 -18.42 1.29
N GLU A 4 36.55 -19.61 0.84
CA GLU A 4 35.26 -20.25 0.74
C GLU A 4 34.71 -20.51 2.15
N TYR A 5 33.53 -19.98 2.48
CA TYR A 5 32.77 -20.41 3.65
C TYR A 5 31.69 -21.40 3.19
N ALA A 6 31.93 -22.66 3.48
CA ALA A 6 30.93 -23.71 3.35
C ALA A 6 29.88 -23.59 4.47
N VAL A 7 28.61 -23.43 4.09
CA VAL A 7 27.48 -23.54 4.99
C VAL A 7 27.03 -25.00 5.00
N ASN A 8 27.22 -25.66 6.15
CA ASN A 8 26.70 -26.98 6.43
C ASN A 8 25.17 -26.86 6.63
N VAL A 9 24.41 -27.53 5.79
CA VAL A 9 22.97 -27.73 5.98
C VAL A 9 22.81 -29.13 6.56
N ASP A 10 22.58 -29.21 7.88
CA ASP A 10 22.13 -30.43 8.55
C ASP A 10 20.65 -30.66 8.24
N SER A 11 20.39 -31.72 7.48
CA SER A 11 19.06 -32.24 7.21
C SER A 11 18.64 -33.20 8.33
N GLU A 12 17.73 -32.77 9.20
CA GLU A 12 16.99 -33.67 10.09
C GLU A 12 15.85 -34.36 9.34
N PRO A 13 15.64 -35.69 9.55
CA PRO A 13 14.57 -36.43 8.87
C PRO A 13 13.22 -36.28 9.58
N LEU A 14 12.19 -36.06 8.77
CA LEU A 14 10.78 -36.06 9.13
C LEU A 14 10.37 -37.38 9.82
N HIS A 15 9.97 -37.29 11.07
CA HIS A 15 9.25 -38.37 11.78
C HIS A 15 7.77 -38.35 11.37
N GLN A 16 7.34 -39.43 10.70
CA GLN A 16 5.93 -39.84 10.59
C GLN A 16 5.41 -40.36 11.93
N PRO A 17 4.19 -40.01 12.38
CA PRO A 17 3.58 -40.67 13.53
C PRO A 17 2.98 -42.04 13.10
N GLN A 18 3.52 -43.10 13.65
CA GLN A 18 2.94 -44.43 13.60
C GLN A 18 1.67 -44.47 14.47
N THR A 19 0.57 -44.86 13.90
CA THR A 19 -0.66 -45.24 14.58
C THR A 19 -0.46 -46.56 15.33
N ALA A 20 -0.46 -46.51 16.65
CA ALA A 20 -0.49 -47.66 17.52
C ALA A 20 -1.94 -48.21 17.62
N TYR A 21 -2.17 -49.38 17.08
CA TYR A 21 -3.33 -50.22 17.39
C TYR A 21 -3.18 -50.74 18.82
N SER A 22 -4.10 -50.35 19.71
CA SER A 22 -4.25 -50.98 21.05
C SER A 22 -5.30 -52.08 20.96
N ALA A 23 -4.84 -53.31 21.16
CA ALA A 23 -5.69 -54.47 21.26
C ALA A 23 -6.45 -54.48 22.59
N SER A 24 -7.79 -54.54 22.54
CA SER A 24 -8.62 -54.77 23.70
C SER A 24 -8.70 -56.25 24.04
N ASN A 25 -8.32 -56.58 25.27
CA ASN A 25 -8.46 -57.88 25.90
C ASN A 25 -9.93 -58.24 26.12
N THR A 26 -10.40 -59.29 25.48
CA THR A 26 -11.61 -60.04 25.80
C THR A 26 -11.32 -60.97 26.96
N LYS A 27 -12.10 -60.88 28.05
CA LYS A 27 -12.24 -61.92 29.09
C LYS A 27 -13.51 -62.71 28.84
N PRO A 28 -13.52 -64.05 29.10
CA PRO A 28 -14.61 -64.97 28.76
C PRO A 28 -15.75 -64.91 29.74
N ILE A 29 -16.92 -65.14 29.22
CA ILE A 29 -18.20 -65.31 29.92
C ILE A 29 -18.26 -66.74 30.45
N ASP A 30 -18.50 -66.89 31.76
CA ASP A 30 -18.85 -68.14 32.41
C ASP A 30 -20.36 -68.38 32.28
N GLU A 31 -20.63 -69.60 31.95
CA GLU A 31 -21.91 -70.26 31.79
C GLU A 31 -22.43 -70.79 33.15
N SER A 32 -23.73 -70.80 33.30
CA SER A 32 -24.63 -71.57 34.18
C SER A 32 -25.45 -70.69 35.12
N THR A 33 -26.74 -70.72 35.10
CA THR A 33 -27.58 -71.81 35.60
C THR A 33 -29.04 -71.56 35.27
N THR A 34 -29.67 -72.59 34.77
CA THR A 34 -31.10 -72.82 34.58
C THR A 34 -31.83 -72.82 35.94
N GLU A 35 -32.89 -72.06 36.08
CA GLU A 35 -33.98 -72.41 37.03
C GLU A 35 -35.36 -72.11 36.41
N THR A 36 -36.06 -73.20 36.18
CA THR A 36 -37.47 -73.30 35.85
C THR A 36 -38.32 -73.10 37.09
N THR A 37 -39.22 -72.12 37.05
CA THR A 37 -40.37 -72.17 37.99
C THR A 37 -41.67 -71.68 37.34
N SER A 38 -42.51 -72.58 37.23
CA SER A 38 -43.98 -72.72 37.06
C SER A 38 -44.86 -71.47 37.08
N LEU A 39 -45.81 -71.53 36.12
CA LEU A 39 -47.05 -70.83 35.96
C LEU A 39 -47.91 -70.72 37.24
N THR A 40 -48.33 -69.50 37.59
CA THR A 40 -49.59 -69.30 38.20
C THR A 40 -50.29 -68.05 37.58
N SER A 41 -51.41 -68.36 36.95
CA SER A 41 -52.41 -67.45 36.45
C SER A 41 -53.02 -66.57 37.60
N ASN A 42 -52.86 -65.23 37.48
CA ASN A 42 -53.72 -64.28 38.14
C ASN A 42 -54.22 -63.23 37.15
N ARG A 43 -55.49 -63.36 36.83
CA ARG A 43 -56.30 -62.46 36.01
C ARG A 43 -56.48 -61.13 36.74
N ALA A 44 -55.67 -60.10 36.40
CA ALA A 44 -55.80 -58.73 36.83
C ALA A 44 -56.52 -57.90 35.75
N LYS A 45 -57.54 -57.18 36.17
CA LYS A 45 -58.41 -56.26 35.39
C LYS A 45 -57.55 -55.28 34.56
N PRO A 46 -57.99 -54.90 33.35
CA PRO A 46 -57.27 -53.95 32.54
C PRO A 46 -57.27 -52.56 33.20
N LYS A 47 -56.15 -52.14 33.75
CA LYS A 47 -55.87 -50.69 34.02
C LYS A 47 -55.86 -50.00 32.68
N LYS A 48 -56.79 -49.03 32.50
CA LYS A 48 -56.76 -48.07 31.42
C LYS A 48 -55.37 -47.43 31.43
N SER A 49 -54.47 -47.90 30.56
CA SER A 49 -53.19 -47.27 30.21
C SER A 49 -53.53 -45.87 29.65
N LYS A 50 -53.16 -44.85 30.39
CA LYS A 50 -53.02 -43.54 29.78
C LYS A 50 -51.90 -43.69 28.73
N VAL A 51 -52.25 -44.03 27.49
CA VAL A 51 -51.34 -44.03 26.35
C VAL A 51 -50.76 -42.65 26.28
N ALA A 52 -49.46 -42.61 26.38
CA ALA A 52 -48.65 -41.40 26.28
C ALA A 52 -48.98 -40.67 24.96
N THR A 53 -49.73 -39.58 25.06
CA THR A 53 -50.06 -38.66 23.96
C THR A 53 -48.85 -37.86 23.49
N SER A 54 -47.61 -38.38 23.72
CA SER A 54 -46.35 -37.66 23.48
C SER A 54 -45.75 -37.85 22.08
N GLU A 55 -46.16 -38.86 21.33
CA GLU A 55 -45.49 -39.16 20.04
C GLU A 55 -45.89 -38.23 18.88
N TYR A 56 -46.99 -37.49 18.97
CA TYR A 56 -47.48 -36.60 17.90
C TYR A 56 -47.57 -35.14 18.35
N SER A 57 -46.53 -34.66 19.02
CA SER A 57 -46.46 -33.28 19.49
C SER A 57 -45.61 -32.40 18.56
N TRP A 58 -45.82 -31.07 18.58
CA TRP A 58 -45.06 -30.08 17.85
C TRP A 58 -43.82 -29.56 18.64
N THR A 59 -43.47 -30.23 19.73
CA THR A 59 -42.45 -29.72 20.67
C THR A 59 -41.06 -29.60 20.02
N LEU A 60 -40.64 -30.59 19.24
CA LEU A 60 -39.31 -30.58 18.59
C LEU A 60 -39.21 -29.47 17.55
N GLU A 61 -40.24 -29.24 16.74
CA GLU A 61 -40.27 -28.20 15.72
C GLU A 61 -40.25 -26.80 16.35
N ILE A 62 -40.99 -26.63 17.48
CA ILE A 62 -40.97 -25.37 18.22
C ILE A 62 -39.57 -25.11 18.79
N TRP A 63 -38.95 -26.11 19.42
CA TRP A 63 -37.57 -25.95 19.90
C TRP A 63 -36.59 -25.69 18.76
N ALA A 64 -36.71 -26.32 17.61
CA ALA A 64 -35.90 -26.06 16.44
C ALA A 64 -36.06 -24.62 15.93
N LEU A 65 -37.32 -24.09 15.90
CA LEU A 65 -37.53 -22.68 15.52
C LEU A 65 -36.94 -21.73 16.55
N VAL A 66 -37.07 -22.00 17.85
CA VAL A 66 -36.45 -21.19 18.90
C VAL A 66 -34.94 -21.18 18.76
N LEU A 67 -34.33 -22.35 18.53
CA LEU A 67 -32.90 -22.49 18.32
C LEU A 67 -32.44 -21.71 17.06
N SER A 68 -33.20 -21.80 15.99
CA SER A 68 -32.90 -21.06 14.74
C SER A 68 -32.94 -19.55 14.96
N ILE A 69 -33.98 -19.04 15.64
CA ILE A 69 -34.09 -17.62 15.97
C ILE A 69 -32.95 -17.19 16.90
N ALA A 70 -32.68 -17.94 17.96
CA ALA A 70 -31.61 -17.63 18.90
C ALA A 70 -30.24 -17.56 18.23
N ALA A 71 -29.93 -18.53 17.36
CA ALA A 71 -28.67 -18.56 16.62
C ALA A 71 -28.51 -17.35 15.69
N LEU A 72 -29.57 -16.97 14.93
CA LEU A 72 -29.50 -15.81 14.04
C LEU A 72 -29.42 -14.49 14.81
N VAL A 73 -30.15 -14.37 15.90
CA VAL A 73 -30.10 -13.19 16.79
C VAL A 73 -28.69 -13.06 17.40
N THR A 74 -28.12 -14.16 17.88
CA THR A 74 -26.76 -14.16 18.42
C THR A 74 -25.74 -13.75 17.35
N ALA A 75 -25.84 -14.28 16.12
CA ALA A 75 -25.00 -13.90 15.01
C ALA A 75 -25.12 -12.40 14.70
N THR A 76 -26.35 -11.87 14.66
CA THR A 76 -26.60 -10.45 14.42
C THR A 76 -26.07 -9.56 15.54
N ALA A 77 -26.20 -9.99 16.79
CA ALA A 77 -25.65 -9.28 17.94
C ALA A 77 -24.11 -9.22 17.89
N LEU A 78 -23.46 -10.33 17.53
CA LEU A 78 -21.99 -10.35 17.32
C LEU A 78 -21.57 -9.44 16.18
N LEU A 79 -22.27 -9.50 15.04
CA LEU A 79 -22.00 -8.63 13.90
C LEU A 79 -22.11 -7.15 14.29
N SER A 80 -23.15 -6.76 15.01
CA SER A 80 -23.35 -5.38 15.45
C SER A 80 -22.32 -4.93 16.50
N ALA A 81 -21.87 -5.85 17.35
CA ALA A 81 -20.90 -5.55 18.39
C ALA A 81 -19.48 -5.32 17.85
N TYR A 82 -19.15 -5.95 16.71
CA TYR A 82 -17.80 -5.88 16.11
C TYR A 82 -17.74 -5.08 14.81
N ASP A 83 -18.84 -4.52 14.33
CA ASP A 83 -18.85 -3.64 13.16
C ASP A 83 -17.97 -2.41 13.39
N GLY A 84 -17.03 -2.17 12.49
CA GLY A 84 -16.07 -1.07 12.56
C GLY A 84 -14.93 -1.26 13.56
N LYS A 85 -14.83 -2.39 14.26
CA LYS A 85 -13.76 -2.66 15.23
C LYS A 85 -12.57 -3.38 14.58
N PRO A 86 -11.36 -3.20 15.12
CA PRO A 86 -10.20 -3.93 14.67
C PRO A 86 -10.32 -5.42 14.99
N LEU A 87 -9.88 -6.25 14.05
CA LEU A 87 -9.89 -7.71 14.19
C LEU A 87 -9.04 -8.20 15.38
N SER A 88 -8.04 -7.45 15.79
CA SER A 88 -7.19 -7.75 16.96
C SER A 88 -7.94 -7.79 18.29
N GLN A 89 -9.11 -7.13 18.39
CA GLN A 89 -9.98 -7.21 19.56
C GLN A 89 -10.76 -8.54 19.66
N TRP A 90 -10.72 -9.36 18.60
CA TRP A 90 -11.33 -10.69 18.63
C TRP A 90 -10.35 -11.69 19.25
N ALA A 91 -10.48 -11.92 20.54
CA ALA A 91 -9.58 -12.79 21.30
C ALA A 91 -10.13 -14.22 21.49
N PHE A 92 -10.93 -14.71 20.55
CA PHE A 92 -11.53 -16.04 20.64
C PHE A 92 -10.72 -17.07 19.84
N PHE A 93 -10.77 -18.36 20.26
CA PHE A 93 -10.03 -19.44 19.60
C PHE A 93 -10.39 -19.66 18.13
N PHE A 94 -11.68 -19.48 17.78
CA PHE A 94 -12.14 -19.57 16.38
C PHE A 94 -12.16 -18.19 15.73
N THR A 95 -11.91 -18.13 14.43
CA THR A 95 -12.01 -16.88 13.68
C THR A 95 -13.43 -16.32 13.73
N PHE A 96 -13.58 -15.00 13.65
CA PHE A 96 -14.86 -14.32 13.68
C PHE A 96 -15.83 -14.89 12.64
N ASN A 97 -15.34 -15.09 11.40
CA ASN A 97 -16.14 -15.65 10.31
C ASN A 97 -16.58 -17.09 10.58
N THR A 98 -15.76 -17.89 11.25
CA THR A 98 -16.09 -19.27 11.64
C THR A 98 -17.27 -19.30 12.60
N ILE A 99 -17.28 -18.44 13.61
CA ILE A 99 -18.40 -18.38 14.57
C ILE A 99 -19.69 -17.97 13.89
N ILE A 100 -19.65 -16.94 13.03
CA ILE A 100 -20.81 -16.50 12.26
C ILE A 100 -21.32 -17.63 11.36
N SER A 101 -20.43 -18.39 10.71
CA SER A 101 -20.78 -19.53 9.87
C SER A 101 -21.42 -20.67 10.68
N ILE A 102 -20.88 -21.01 11.87
CA ILE A 102 -21.45 -22.03 12.76
C ILE A 102 -22.86 -21.62 13.18
N LEU A 103 -23.06 -20.39 13.64
CA LEU A 103 -24.36 -19.88 14.03
C LEU A 103 -25.34 -19.88 12.86
N GLY A 104 -24.88 -19.53 11.67
CA GLY A 104 -25.65 -19.60 10.44
C GLY A 104 -26.09 -21.00 10.10
N THR A 105 -25.18 -21.96 10.19
CA THR A 105 -25.47 -23.39 9.93
C THR A 105 -26.47 -23.93 10.93
N VAL A 106 -26.30 -23.64 12.22
CA VAL A 106 -27.27 -24.03 13.26
C VAL A 106 -28.66 -23.46 12.97
N SER A 107 -28.72 -22.16 12.65
CA SER A 107 -30.00 -21.52 12.32
C SER A 107 -30.69 -22.16 11.11
N ARG A 108 -29.93 -22.34 10.02
CA ARG A 108 -30.40 -22.93 8.76
C ARG A 108 -30.91 -24.38 8.95
N VAL A 109 -30.10 -25.23 9.61
CA VAL A 109 -30.45 -26.65 9.80
C VAL A 109 -31.69 -26.79 10.66
N SER A 110 -31.78 -26.02 11.76
CA SER A 110 -32.92 -26.00 12.65
C SER A 110 -34.18 -25.51 11.95
N LEU A 111 -34.10 -24.49 11.13
CA LEU A 111 -35.23 -23.98 10.34
C LEU A 111 -35.66 -24.99 9.27
N ALA A 112 -34.72 -25.60 8.56
CA ALA A 112 -34.98 -26.59 7.54
C ALA A 112 -35.71 -27.81 8.12
N PHE A 113 -35.30 -28.26 9.32
CA PHE A 113 -35.98 -29.35 10.04
C PHE A 113 -37.44 -29.02 10.33
N ALA A 114 -37.70 -27.84 10.91
CA ALA A 114 -39.07 -27.44 11.24
C ALA A 114 -39.96 -27.27 10.00
N VAL A 115 -39.44 -26.61 8.96
CA VAL A 115 -40.17 -26.39 7.70
C VAL A 115 -40.41 -27.71 6.97
N GLY A 116 -39.45 -28.64 6.95
CA GLY A 116 -39.59 -29.96 6.34
C GLY A 116 -40.68 -30.79 7.02
N ALA A 117 -40.75 -30.77 8.38
CA ALA A 117 -41.79 -31.45 9.13
C ALA A 117 -43.18 -30.84 8.84
N CYS A 118 -43.28 -29.50 8.76
CA CYS A 118 -44.53 -28.82 8.43
C CYS A 118 -44.96 -29.08 6.98
N LEU A 119 -44.02 -29.17 6.02
CA LEU A 119 -44.33 -29.55 4.63
C LEU A 119 -44.87 -30.99 4.55
N SER A 120 -44.24 -31.93 5.25
CA SER A 120 -44.75 -33.31 5.32
C SER A 120 -46.10 -33.43 5.97
N GLN A 121 -46.43 -32.57 6.98
CA GLN A 121 -47.77 -32.50 7.54
C GLN A 121 -48.78 -31.91 6.54
N GLY A 122 -48.35 -31.04 5.67
CA GLY A 122 -49.19 -30.36 4.66
C GLY A 122 -49.96 -31.32 3.76
N LYS A 123 -49.44 -32.57 3.51
CA LYS A 123 -50.17 -33.60 2.75
C LYS A 123 -51.44 -34.03 3.47
N TRP A 124 -51.38 -34.27 4.79
CA TRP A 124 -52.51 -34.68 5.59
C TRP A 124 -53.56 -33.57 5.70
N ASN A 125 -53.12 -32.34 5.87
CA ASN A 125 -54.01 -31.16 5.91
C ASN A 125 -54.71 -30.93 4.57
N LEU A 126 -54.01 -31.14 3.44
CA LEU A 126 -54.58 -30.98 2.12
C LEU A 126 -55.72 -31.97 1.87
N PHE A 127 -55.44 -33.29 2.06
CA PHE A 127 -56.44 -34.35 1.79
C PHE A 127 -57.60 -34.37 2.78
N ARG A 128 -57.43 -33.84 3.98
CA ARG A 128 -58.55 -33.61 4.92
C ARG A 128 -59.49 -32.51 4.49
N ARG A 129 -58.91 -31.46 3.82
CA ARG A 129 -59.69 -30.28 3.43
C ARG A 129 -60.43 -30.45 2.10
N LYS A 130 -59.77 -31.07 1.12
CA LYS A 130 -60.29 -31.23 -0.24
C LYS A 130 -59.75 -32.51 -0.88
N ASP A 131 -60.44 -32.97 -1.91
CA ASP A 131 -59.93 -33.98 -2.81
C ASP A 131 -58.80 -33.40 -3.69
N ASP A 132 -57.77 -34.18 -3.89
CA ASP A 132 -56.70 -33.80 -4.82
C ASP A 132 -56.07 -35.09 -5.42
N TYR A 133 -55.31 -34.91 -6.52
CA TYR A 133 -54.66 -36.03 -7.16
C TYR A 133 -53.66 -36.70 -6.20
N MET A 134 -53.63 -38.00 -6.22
CA MET A 134 -52.80 -38.80 -5.34
C MET A 134 -51.30 -38.49 -5.49
N ILE A 135 -50.81 -38.08 -6.65
CA ILE A 135 -49.44 -37.66 -6.90
C ILE A 135 -49.03 -36.48 -6.00
N SER A 136 -50.02 -35.69 -5.50
CA SER A 136 -49.74 -34.58 -4.56
C SER A 136 -49.19 -35.09 -3.23
N TYR A 137 -49.60 -36.30 -2.77
CA TYR A 137 -49.08 -36.91 -1.55
C TYR A 137 -47.56 -37.09 -1.65
N ASP A 138 -47.08 -37.69 -2.79
CA ASP A 138 -45.67 -37.91 -3.03
C ASP A 138 -44.90 -36.60 -3.18
N ARG A 139 -45.49 -35.58 -3.84
CA ARG A 139 -44.88 -34.27 -4.00
C ARG A 139 -44.65 -33.51 -2.69
N PHE A 140 -45.57 -33.64 -1.74
CA PHE A 140 -45.37 -33.06 -0.41
C PHE A 140 -44.28 -33.79 0.38
N GLU A 141 -44.20 -35.12 0.23
CA GLU A 141 -43.15 -35.89 0.86
C GLU A 141 -41.76 -35.57 0.29
N GLU A 142 -41.66 -35.45 -1.05
CA GLU A 142 -40.41 -34.97 -1.72
C GLU A 142 -40.03 -33.58 -1.26
N ALA A 143 -40.99 -32.68 -1.10
CA ALA A 143 -40.75 -31.29 -0.66
C ALA A 143 -40.24 -31.22 0.77
N GLY A 144 -40.73 -32.10 1.66
CA GLY A 144 -40.24 -32.21 3.03
C GLY A 144 -38.79 -32.71 3.12
N ARG A 145 -38.29 -33.41 2.08
CA ARG A 145 -36.93 -33.98 2.04
C ARG A 145 -35.88 -33.02 1.53
N GLY A 146 -36.27 -31.93 0.83
CA GLY A 146 -35.27 -30.96 0.38
C GLY A 146 -35.70 -29.99 -0.71
N PRO A 147 -34.73 -29.14 -1.15
CA PRO A 147 -35.02 -27.98 -2.03
C PRO A 147 -35.54 -28.39 -3.42
N LEU A 148 -35.04 -29.51 -4.00
CA LEU A 148 -35.49 -29.96 -5.32
C LEU A 148 -36.94 -30.40 -5.32
N GLY A 149 -37.37 -31.16 -4.29
CA GLY A 149 -38.74 -31.53 -4.11
C GLY A 149 -39.66 -30.31 -3.85
N SER A 150 -39.19 -29.36 -3.04
CA SER A 150 -39.85 -28.09 -2.80
C SER A 150 -40.01 -27.24 -4.07
N ALA A 151 -39.03 -27.18 -4.93
CA ALA A 151 -39.10 -26.49 -6.22
C ALA A 151 -40.15 -27.12 -7.16
N ARG A 152 -40.22 -28.47 -7.22
CA ARG A 152 -41.26 -29.21 -7.97
C ARG A 152 -42.65 -28.98 -7.43
N LEU A 153 -42.81 -28.95 -6.11
CA LEU A 153 -44.10 -28.66 -5.44
C LEU A 153 -44.52 -27.23 -5.74
N LEU A 154 -43.60 -26.28 -5.66
CA LEU A 154 -43.86 -24.86 -5.92
C LEU A 154 -44.36 -24.63 -7.36
N TRP A 155 -43.77 -25.31 -8.35
CA TRP A 155 -44.16 -25.22 -9.76
C TRP A 155 -45.61 -25.73 -9.99
N ARG A 156 -46.01 -26.79 -9.25
CA ARG A 156 -47.36 -27.36 -9.36
C ARG A 156 -48.43 -26.51 -8.67
N ILE A 157 -48.17 -26.10 -7.39
CA ILE A 157 -49.16 -25.39 -6.56
C ILE A 157 -49.21 -23.91 -6.94
N LYS A 158 -48.15 -23.39 -7.55
CA LYS A 158 -47.96 -21.94 -7.81
C LYS A 158 -48.15 -21.14 -6.49
N HIS A 159 -48.66 -19.92 -6.59
CA HIS A 159 -48.91 -19.06 -5.42
C HIS A 159 -50.31 -19.17 -4.81
N ARG A 160 -51.08 -20.14 -5.24
CA ARG A 160 -52.52 -20.24 -4.83
C ARG A 160 -52.74 -20.85 -3.45
N HIS A 161 -51.72 -21.41 -2.84
CA HIS A 161 -51.86 -22.06 -1.53
C HIS A 161 -50.72 -21.61 -0.60
N TRP A 162 -51.02 -21.40 0.70
CA TRP A 162 -50.03 -20.97 1.69
C TRP A 162 -48.84 -21.95 1.84
N VAL A 163 -48.95 -23.19 1.46
CA VAL A 163 -47.89 -24.19 1.41
C VAL A 163 -46.75 -23.74 0.48
N SER A 164 -47.06 -22.91 -0.53
CA SER A 164 -46.01 -22.36 -1.39
C SER A 164 -44.98 -21.54 -0.62
N LEU A 165 -45.38 -20.93 0.52
CA LEU A 165 -44.45 -20.20 1.39
C LEU A 165 -43.39 -21.13 2.00
N GLY A 166 -43.80 -22.33 2.46
CA GLY A 166 -42.86 -23.32 2.99
C GLY A 166 -41.93 -23.87 1.94
N ALA A 167 -42.47 -24.20 0.76
CA ALA A 167 -41.66 -24.66 -0.35
C ALA A 167 -40.69 -23.58 -0.84
N LEU A 168 -41.11 -22.30 -0.89
CA LEU A 168 -40.23 -21.18 -1.23
C LEU A 168 -39.16 -20.99 -0.15
N ALA A 169 -39.51 -21.03 1.13
CA ALA A 169 -38.55 -20.95 2.22
C ALA A 169 -37.48 -22.03 2.11
N THR A 170 -37.84 -23.28 1.79
CA THR A 170 -36.86 -24.38 1.60
C THR A 170 -35.89 -24.12 0.44
N VAL A 171 -36.39 -23.54 -0.66
CA VAL A 171 -35.53 -23.17 -1.81
C VAL A 171 -34.59 -22.00 -1.44
N VAL A 172 -35.10 -20.98 -0.74
CA VAL A 172 -34.32 -19.80 -0.32
C VAL A 172 -33.24 -20.19 0.68
N LEU A 173 -33.44 -21.25 1.47
CA LEU A 173 -32.41 -21.76 2.40
C LEU A 173 -31.12 -22.23 1.69
N LEU A 174 -31.11 -22.45 0.39
CA LEU A 174 -29.87 -22.69 -0.38
C LEU A 174 -28.94 -21.48 -0.37
N GLY A 175 -29.51 -20.28 -0.43
CA GLY A 175 -28.75 -19.03 -0.41
C GLY A 175 -28.36 -18.57 1.00
N PHE A 176 -28.85 -19.19 2.06
CA PHE A 176 -28.71 -18.71 3.44
C PHE A 176 -27.23 -18.56 3.85
N GLU A 177 -26.41 -19.59 3.66
CA GLU A 177 -25.00 -19.56 4.04
C GLU A 177 -24.15 -18.64 3.17
N PRO A 178 -24.22 -18.70 1.82
CA PRO A 178 -23.47 -17.77 0.97
C PRO A 178 -23.76 -16.30 1.29
N PHE A 179 -25.02 -15.96 1.56
CA PHE A 179 -25.37 -14.60 1.94
C PHE A 179 -24.83 -14.23 3.32
N LEU A 180 -24.88 -15.14 4.29
CA LEU A 180 -24.35 -14.88 5.62
C LEU A 180 -22.82 -14.73 5.61
N GLN A 181 -22.11 -15.51 4.78
CA GLN A 181 -20.67 -15.37 4.60
C GLN A 181 -20.30 -14.04 3.92
N ALA A 182 -21.14 -13.54 3.02
CA ALA A 182 -20.95 -12.26 2.35
C ALA A 182 -21.21 -11.03 3.25
N VAL A 183 -21.79 -11.25 4.46
CA VAL A 183 -22.05 -10.19 5.43
C VAL A 183 -20.77 -9.60 5.98
N VAL A 184 -19.70 -10.40 6.16
CA VAL A 184 -18.45 -9.99 6.79
C VAL A 184 -17.44 -9.62 5.71
N GLU A 185 -16.98 -8.38 5.75
CA GLU A 185 -15.90 -7.86 4.92
C GLU A 185 -14.76 -7.39 5.81
N PHE A 186 -13.54 -7.72 5.43
CA PHE A 186 -12.34 -7.22 6.09
C PHE A 186 -11.73 -6.11 5.26
N TYR A 187 -11.41 -4.99 5.89
CA TYR A 187 -10.73 -3.88 5.24
C TYR A 187 -9.58 -3.36 6.08
N GLU A 188 -8.55 -2.90 5.42
CA GLU A 188 -7.40 -2.30 6.07
C GLU A 188 -7.68 -0.82 6.35
N LYS A 189 -7.41 -0.39 7.57
CA LYS A 189 -7.46 1.01 7.98
C LYS A 189 -6.14 1.39 8.64
N GLU A 190 -5.56 2.47 8.18
CA GLU A 190 -4.38 3.05 8.82
C GLU A 190 -4.79 3.75 10.11
N VAL A 191 -4.17 3.34 11.20
CA VAL A 191 -4.32 3.93 12.53
C VAL A 191 -2.94 4.32 13.06
N ASP A 192 -2.88 5.32 13.92
CA ASP A 192 -1.63 5.65 14.58
C ASP A 192 -1.22 4.48 15.48
N SER A 193 0.04 4.03 15.32
CA SER A 193 0.54 2.90 16.11
C SER A 193 0.61 3.28 17.58
N SER A 194 0.09 2.40 18.42
CA SER A 194 0.15 2.53 19.86
C SER A 194 1.40 1.87 20.47
N GLU A 195 2.23 1.23 19.63
CA GLU A 195 3.46 0.62 20.11
C GLU A 195 4.49 1.68 20.52
N VAL A 196 4.95 1.59 21.77
CA VAL A 196 5.93 2.52 22.36
C VAL A 196 7.28 2.44 21.64
N ASP A 197 7.58 1.31 21.00
CA ASP A 197 8.85 1.06 20.31
C ASP A 197 8.80 1.36 18.81
N ALA A 198 7.65 1.77 18.28
CA ALA A 198 7.55 2.11 16.87
C ALA A 198 8.18 3.49 16.61
N VAL A 199 9.41 3.48 16.09
CA VAL A 199 10.17 4.70 15.82
C VAL A 199 9.94 5.16 14.38
N ALA A 200 9.50 6.42 14.24
CA ALA A 200 9.58 7.18 12.99
C ALA A 200 10.58 8.32 13.18
N SER A 201 11.67 8.31 12.41
CA SER A 201 12.65 9.40 12.45
C SER A 201 13.18 9.72 11.07
N ILE A 202 13.47 11.00 10.84
CA ILE A 202 14.06 11.51 9.60
C ILE A 202 15.15 12.52 9.93
N GLY A 203 16.19 12.57 9.11
CA GLY A 203 17.28 13.51 9.30
C GLY A 203 16.84 14.95 9.06
N THR A 204 17.15 15.83 10.02
CA THR A 204 16.98 17.29 9.92
C THR A 204 18.19 17.98 10.51
N THR A 205 18.63 19.06 9.89
CA THR A 205 19.80 19.79 10.34
C THR A 205 19.41 21.21 10.68
N LYS A 206 19.54 21.57 11.96
CA LYS A 206 19.39 22.95 12.45
C LYS A 206 20.74 23.62 12.66
N ARG A 207 21.76 22.83 13.00
CA ARG A 207 23.14 23.26 13.20
C ARG A 207 24.08 22.35 12.46
N LEU A 208 24.99 22.91 11.67
CA LEU A 208 26.01 22.18 10.93
C LEU A 208 27.39 22.66 11.35
N ASP A 209 28.17 21.78 11.94
CA ASP A 209 29.54 22.04 12.39
C ASP A 209 30.42 20.84 12.01
N VAL A 210 30.97 20.87 10.79
CA VAL A 210 31.83 19.82 10.21
C VAL A 210 33.06 20.45 9.57
N GLY A 211 34.16 19.70 9.54
CA GLY A 211 35.43 20.22 9.11
C GLY A 211 36.09 21.10 10.15
N LYS A 212 37.31 21.53 9.90
CA LYS A 212 38.03 22.44 10.77
C LYS A 212 38.72 23.51 9.95
N ALA A 213 38.71 24.70 10.47
CA ALA A 213 39.47 25.81 9.92
C ALA A 213 40.21 26.51 11.05
N GLY A 214 41.44 26.85 10.85
CA GLY A 214 42.23 27.51 11.85
C GLY A 214 43.52 28.07 11.30
N PHE A 215 44.26 28.79 12.14
CA PHE A 215 45.60 29.23 11.80
C PHE A 215 46.64 28.29 12.40
N SER A 216 47.64 28.01 11.65
CA SER A 216 48.79 27.24 12.12
C SER A 216 49.74 28.18 12.81
N GLY A 217 49.69 28.23 14.15
CA GLY A 217 50.59 29.07 14.92
C GLY A 217 52.10 28.75 14.76
N ASP A 218 52.41 27.64 14.14
CA ASP A 218 53.78 27.20 13.87
C ASP A 218 54.25 27.59 12.46
N THR A 219 53.40 28.16 11.61
CA THR A 219 53.76 28.54 10.24
C THR A 219 54.24 29.98 10.22
N PRO A 220 55.44 30.24 9.65
CA PRO A 220 55.91 31.62 9.59
C PRO A 220 55.00 32.48 8.70
N LEU A 221 54.82 33.72 9.12
CA LEU A 221 54.10 34.71 8.36
C LEU A 221 54.64 34.82 6.94
N GLN A 222 53.81 34.60 5.97
CA GLN A 222 54.17 34.77 4.57
C GLN A 222 54.01 36.23 4.17
N SER A 223 55.08 36.83 3.66
CA SER A 223 55.04 38.17 3.11
C SER A 223 54.71 38.08 1.63
N ILE A 224 53.54 38.60 1.27
CA ILE A 224 53.12 38.71 -0.12
C ILE A 224 53.58 40.06 -0.65
N GLN A 225 54.46 40.03 -1.65
CA GLN A 225 54.88 41.20 -2.37
C GLN A 225 53.72 41.78 -3.20
N MET A 226 53.43 43.00 -3.00
CA MET A 226 52.40 43.72 -3.75
C MET A 226 53.08 44.59 -4.82
N PRO A 227 52.44 44.83 -5.97
CA PRO A 227 52.95 45.77 -6.96
C PRO A 227 52.92 47.19 -6.40
N GLU A 228 53.86 47.98 -6.81
CA GLU A 228 53.83 49.44 -6.45
C GLU A 228 52.51 50.10 -6.86
N PRO A 229 51.98 50.99 -6.07
CA PRO A 229 52.52 51.64 -4.87
C PRO A 229 52.19 50.93 -3.53
N TYR A 230 51.80 49.67 -3.55
CA TYR A 230 51.32 48.98 -2.36
C TYR A 230 52.50 48.38 -1.57
N THR A 231 52.44 48.47 -0.25
CA THR A 231 53.40 47.82 0.66
C THR A 231 53.09 46.31 0.74
N PRO A 232 54.13 45.46 0.96
CA PRO A 232 53.93 44.04 1.21
C PRO A 232 52.91 43.76 2.33
N VAL A 233 52.20 42.71 2.22
CA VAL A 233 51.21 42.27 3.22
C VAL A 233 51.70 40.95 3.85
N SER A 234 51.80 40.91 5.17
CA SER A 234 52.06 39.66 5.90
C SER A 234 50.79 38.95 6.17
N VAL A 235 50.73 37.68 5.83
CA VAL A 235 49.57 36.81 6.00
C VAL A 235 49.97 35.56 6.75
N GLU A 236 49.13 35.11 7.61
CA GLU A 236 49.25 33.81 8.26
C GLU A 236 48.43 32.79 7.45
N PRO A 237 49.03 31.65 7.06
CA PRO A 237 48.34 30.66 6.29
C PRO A 237 47.25 30.00 7.17
N MET A 238 46.06 29.93 6.65
CA MET A 238 44.97 29.21 7.24
C MET A 238 45.02 27.75 6.78
N PHE A 239 44.88 26.82 7.72
CA PHE A 239 44.66 25.43 7.38
C PHE A 239 43.18 25.11 7.32
N LEU A 240 42.84 24.23 6.39
CA LEU A 240 41.49 23.70 6.21
C LEU A 240 41.57 22.18 6.30
N GLU A 241 40.81 21.59 7.21
CA GLU A 241 40.60 20.14 7.31
C GLU A 241 39.20 19.85 6.80
N TYR A 242 39.13 19.31 5.59
CA TYR A 242 37.87 19.01 4.93
C TYR A 242 37.20 17.81 5.57
N ASP A 243 35.87 17.90 5.77
CA ASP A 243 35.06 16.74 6.11
C ASP A 243 34.93 15.81 4.88
N PHE A 244 35.27 14.54 5.07
CA PHE A 244 35.22 13.55 3.99
C PHE A 244 33.82 13.34 3.44
N GLY A 245 32.79 13.41 4.31
CA GLY A 245 31.39 13.30 3.90
C GLY A 245 30.95 14.42 2.99
N SER A 246 31.36 15.66 3.29
CA SER A 246 31.07 16.84 2.44
C SER A 246 31.73 16.72 1.07
N LEU A 247 33.00 16.30 1.01
CA LEU A 247 33.69 16.04 -0.25
C LEU A 247 33.01 14.94 -1.06
N SER A 248 32.62 13.84 -0.41
CA SER A 248 31.89 12.74 -1.06
C SER A 248 30.55 13.21 -1.62
N ALA A 249 29.81 14.03 -0.88
CA ALA A 249 28.53 14.58 -1.32
C ALA A 249 28.68 15.48 -2.57
N ILE A 250 29.72 16.34 -2.57
CA ILE A 250 30.06 17.19 -3.73
C ILE A 250 30.35 16.32 -4.96
N TRP A 251 31.25 15.34 -4.83
CA TRP A 251 31.61 14.47 -5.94
C TRP A 251 30.46 13.64 -6.47
N THR A 252 29.66 13.05 -5.55
CA THR A 252 28.50 12.24 -5.92
C THR A 252 27.42 13.10 -6.58
N GLY A 253 27.23 14.32 -6.10
CA GLY A 253 26.21 15.23 -6.64
C GLY A 253 26.50 15.65 -8.08
N PHE A 254 27.76 15.89 -8.43
CA PHE A 254 28.16 16.22 -9.80
C PHE A 254 28.38 15.01 -10.70
N ASN A 255 28.21 13.80 -10.19
CA ASN A 255 28.28 12.60 -11.00
C ASN A 255 26.97 12.42 -11.78
N ASN A 256 27.07 12.36 -13.12
CA ASN A 256 25.91 12.18 -14.01
C ASN A 256 25.13 10.86 -13.81
N LEU A 257 25.62 9.96 -12.96
CA LEU A 257 24.96 8.71 -12.62
C LEU A 257 23.94 8.86 -11.47
N SER A 258 23.97 9.99 -10.76
CA SER A 258 23.05 10.26 -9.66
C SER A 258 21.65 10.60 -10.18
N THR A 259 20.65 10.11 -9.49
CA THR A 259 19.23 10.43 -9.75
C THR A 259 18.63 11.18 -8.55
N PRO A 260 17.60 12.01 -8.73
CA PRO A 260 16.95 12.69 -7.59
C PRO A 260 16.50 11.75 -6.49
N SER A 261 16.01 10.57 -6.86
CA SER A 261 15.56 9.53 -5.89
C SER A 261 16.71 8.96 -5.05
N SER A 262 17.92 8.90 -5.59
CA SER A 262 19.11 8.44 -4.84
C SER A 262 19.61 9.48 -3.83
N GLN A 263 19.14 10.72 -3.92
CA GLN A 263 19.52 11.84 -3.07
C GLN A 263 18.50 12.13 -1.95
N GLN A 264 17.59 11.18 -1.68
CA GLN A 264 16.67 11.29 -0.55
C GLN A 264 17.40 11.10 0.79
N PRO A 265 17.01 11.83 1.85
CA PRO A 265 17.61 11.67 3.18
C PRO A 265 17.30 10.29 3.75
N SER A 266 18.17 9.84 4.65
CA SER A 266 17.94 8.62 5.40
C SER A 266 16.82 8.80 6.42
N PHE A 267 16.00 7.77 6.59
CA PHE A 267 14.88 7.76 7.52
C PHE A 267 14.72 6.39 8.17
N THR A 268 14.04 6.34 9.30
CA THR A 268 13.59 5.11 9.96
C THR A 268 12.07 5.14 10.07
N CYS A 269 11.41 4.06 9.68
CA CYS A 269 9.97 3.91 9.74
C CYS A 269 9.65 2.44 10.05
N ALA A 270 9.39 2.13 11.31
CA ALA A 270 9.25 0.75 11.79
C ALA A 270 8.07 0.00 11.15
N THR A 271 6.97 0.70 10.87
CA THR A 271 5.75 0.10 10.29
C THR A 271 5.68 0.15 8.77
N GLY A 272 6.64 0.85 8.12
CA GLY A 272 6.59 1.12 6.68
C GLY A 272 5.58 2.19 6.27
N ASN A 273 4.78 2.74 7.19
CA ASN A 273 3.86 3.85 6.98
C ASN A 273 4.05 4.89 8.09
N CYS A 274 4.65 6.02 7.74
CA CYS A 274 5.00 7.08 8.69
C CYS A 274 4.65 8.44 8.14
N THR A 275 4.37 9.40 9.04
CA THR A 275 4.11 10.79 8.66
C THR A 275 4.85 11.73 9.60
N TRP A 276 5.32 12.84 9.03
CA TRP A 276 5.92 13.93 9.79
C TRP A 276 5.11 15.20 9.58
N ALA A 277 4.86 15.92 10.65
CA ALA A 277 4.34 17.30 10.55
C ALA A 277 5.32 18.14 9.72
N PRO A 278 4.90 19.25 9.11
CA PRO A 278 5.81 20.16 8.43
C PRO A 278 6.98 20.56 9.35
N TYR A 279 8.19 20.48 8.85
CA TYR A 279 9.42 20.79 9.59
C TYR A 279 10.45 21.46 8.70
N ALA A 280 11.34 22.24 9.29
CA ALA A 280 12.40 22.92 8.58
C ALA A 280 13.77 22.27 8.78
N SER A 281 14.61 22.35 7.77
CA SER A 281 15.99 21.90 7.80
C SER A 281 16.88 22.77 6.94
N LEU A 282 18.16 22.90 7.34
CA LEU A 282 19.21 23.39 6.45
C LEU A 282 19.24 22.56 5.18
N ALA A 283 19.47 23.22 4.08
CA ALA A 283 19.56 22.67 2.75
C ALA A 283 20.59 23.45 1.91
N VAL A 284 20.92 22.88 0.76
CA VAL A 284 21.61 23.60 -0.32
C VAL A 284 20.61 23.82 -1.45
N CYS A 285 20.51 25.06 -1.88
CA CYS A 285 19.69 25.46 -3.01
C CYS A 285 20.54 25.76 -4.23
N SER A 286 20.04 25.42 -5.41
CA SER A 286 20.66 25.73 -6.69
C SER A 286 19.82 26.71 -7.51
N ALA A 287 20.47 27.57 -8.24
CA ALA A 287 19.83 28.41 -9.23
C ALA A 287 20.75 28.57 -10.44
N CYS A 288 20.20 28.56 -11.64
CA CYS A 288 20.95 28.75 -12.87
C CYS A 288 20.28 29.82 -13.74
N ASN A 289 21.06 30.75 -14.23
CA ASN A 289 20.62 31.84 -15.10
C ASN A 289 21.35 31.80 -16.44
N ASP A 290 20.65 32.07 -17.52
CA ASP A 290 21.24 32.21 -18.86
C ASP A 290 21.90 33.60 -18.96
N ILE A 291 23.22 33.61 -19.12
CA ILE A 291 24.02 34.82 -19.26
C ILE A 291 24.56 34.94 -20.69
N SER A 292 24.01 34.23 -21.65
CA SER A 292 24.44 34.24 -23.06
C SER A 292 24.38 35.64 -23.70
N SER A 293 23.55 36.53 -23.18
CA SER A 293 23.46 37.94 -23.61
C SER A 293 24.77 38.72 -23.37
N HIS A 294 25.61 38.27 -22.44
CA HIS A 294 26.91 38.90 -22.14
C HIS A 294 28.05 38.35 -22.96
N LEU A 295 27.80 37.39 -23.88
CA LEU A 295 28.82 36.84 -24.75
C LEU A 295 29.22 37.82 -25.85
N VAL A 296 30.53 37.98 -26.00
CA VAL A 296 31.11 38.70 -27.11
C VAL A 296 31.67 37.69 -28.13
N LYS A 297 31.18 37.76 -29.37
CA LYS A 297 31.67 36.92 -30.46
C LYS A 297 32.70 37.70 -31.29
N SER A 298 33.87 37.13 -31.51
CA SER A 298 34.90 37.63 -32.40
C SER A 298 35.28 36.58 -33.44
N THR A 299 35.52 36.99 -34.67
CA THR A 299 35.98 36.16 -35.78
C THR A 299 37.17 36.82 -36.44
N GLY A 300 38.12 36.05 -36.87
CA GLY A 300 39.31 36.60 -37.51
C GLY A 300 40.16 35.50 -38.16
N ILE A 301 41.26 35.94 -38.71
CA ILE A 301 42.33 35.09 -39.23
C ILE A 301 43.56 35.36 -38.37
N ALA A 302 44.04 34.32 -37.70
CA ALA A 302 45.24 34.39 -36.88
C ALA A 302 46.33 33.51 -37.48
N ASP A 303 47.57 33.86 -37.22
CA ASP A 303 48.72 33.01 -37.49
C ASP A 303 49.24 32.36 -36.20
N ALA A 304 50.09 31.37 -36.32
CA ALA A 304 50.63 30.61 -35.18
C ALA A 304 51.48 31.50 -34.21
N SER A 305 51.81 32.73 -34.59
CA SER A 305 52.57 33.69 -33.78
C SER A 305 51.66 34.68 -33.00
N ASP A 306 50.36 34.63 -33.21
CA ASP A 306 49.41 35.57 -32.57
C ASP A 306 49.22 35.23 -31.09
N LYS A 307 49.85 36.01 -30.22
CA LYS A 307 49.78 35.87 -28.77
C LYS A 307 48.38 36.14 -28.18
N ALA A 308 47.49 36.74 -28.97
CA ALA A 308 46.12 37.02 -28.53
C ALA A 308 45.26 35.75 -28.51
N LEU A 309 45.65 34.72 -29.22
CA LEU A 309 45.10 33.38 -29.09
C LEU A 309 45.96 32.67 -28.06
N THR A 310 45.36 32.20 -26.97
CA THR A 310 45.99 31.26 -26.05
C THR A 310 46.18 29.95 -26.81
N VAL A 311 47.31 29.86 -27.55
CA VAL A 311 47.66 28.62 -28.27
C VAL A 311 48.01 27.59 -27.21
N PRO A 312 47.33 26.46 -27.14
CA PRO A 312 47.66 25.39 -26.21
C PRO A 312 49.15 25.00 -26.35
N TRP A 313 49.76 24.63 -25.24
CA TRP A 313 51.20 24.30 -25.19
C TRP A 313 51.59 23.22 -26.21
N SER A 314 50.69 22.27 -26.52
CA SER A 314 50.85 21.24 -27.55
C SER A 314 51.13 21.81 -28.95
N MET A 315 50.56 22.95 -29.29
CA MET A 315 50.82 23.64 -30.56
C MET A 315 52.07 24.48 -30.57
N GLN A 316 52.54 24.97 -29.41
CA GLN A 316 53.80 25.70 -29.33
C GLN A 316 55.01 24.83 -29.70
N ASN A 317 54.90 23.49 -29.53
CA ASN A 317 55.96 22.54 -29.86
C ASN A 317 55.75 21.78 -31.20
N ALA A 318 54.50 21.83 -31.75
CA ALA A 318 54.31 21.35 -33.09
C ALA A 318 55.06 22.27 -34.03
N ARG A 319 55.88 21.71 -34.96
CA ARG A 319 56.50 22.44 -36.04
C ARG A 319 55.44 22.92 -37.03
N LEU A 320 54.56 23.76 -36.60
CA LEU A 320 53.61 24.49 -37.44
C LEU A 320 54.49 25.52 -38.22
N ASN A 321 54.40 25.51 -39.53
CA ASN A 321 54.99 26.60 -40.31
C ASN A 321 54.35 27.89 -39.81
N THR A 322 55.18 28.85 -39.40
CA THR A 322 54.78 30.14 -38.86
C THR A 322 53.91 30.98 -39.81
N SER A 323 53.72 30.50 -41.04
CA SER A 323 52.96 31.14 -42.10
C SER A 323 51.48 30.59 -42.26
N ASP A 324 51.14 29.54 -41.54
CA ASP A 324 49.76 28.98 -41.67
C ASP A 324 48.76 29.93 -41.00
N LYS A 325 47.76 30.36 -41.76
CA LYS A 325 46.69 31.22 -41.33
C LYS A 325 45.44 30.41 -41.04
N PHE A 326 44.88 30.60 -39.84
CA PHE A 326 43.71 29.87 -39.36
C PHE A 326 42.54 30.82 -39.18
N ALA A 327 41.38 30.46 -39.70
CA ALA A 327 40.14 31.16 -39.38
C ALA A 327 39.65 30.73 -38.00
N TYR A 328 39.39 31.70 -37.12
CA TYR A 328 38.86 31.41 -35.79
C TYR A 328 37.52 32.08 -35.52
N THR A 329 36.73 31.43 -34.69
CA THR A 329 35.57 32.00 -34.02
C THR A 329 35.78 31.83 -32.51
N LYS A 330 35.80 32.94 -31.78
CA LYS A 330 36.01 32.99 -30.35
C LYS A 330 34.77 33.61 -29.71
N PHE A 331 34.29 32.99 -28.65
CA PHE A 331 33.32 33.55 -27.76
C PHE A 331 33.99 33.90 -26.44
N GLU A 332 33.73 35.07 -25.94
CA GLU A 332 34.33 35.60 -24.70
C GLU A 332 33.21 36.06 -23.76
N LEU A 333 33.46 35.82 -22.48
CA LEU A 333 32.70 36.42 -21.37
C LEU A 333 33.69 37.30 -20.59
N PRO A 334 33.90 38.58 -21.00
CA PRO A 334 35.00 39.40 -20.48
C PRO A 334 34.91 39.64 -18.95
N ALA A 335 33.68 39.77 -18.42
CA ALA A 335 33.48 39.98 -16.99
C ALA A 335 33.97 38.81 -16.12
N MET A 336 34.07 37.60 -16.69
CA MET A 336 34.49 36.37 -15.99
C MET A 336 35.85 35.85 -16.52
N ASN A 337 36.50 36.58 -17.40
CA ASN A 337 37.72 36.15 -18.04
C ASN A 337 37.66 34.73 -18.66
N LEU A 338 36.49 34.37 -19.20
CA LEU A 338 36.26 33.11 -19.88
C LEU A 338 36.24 33.28 -21.37
N ASN A 339 36.83 32.32 -22.08
CA ASN A 339 36.76 32.27 -23.52
C ASN A 339 36.69 30.80 -24.02
N ILE A 340 36.05 30.60 -25.15
CA ILE A 340 36.04 29.34 -25.89
C ILE A 340 36.18 29.63 -27.37
N SER A 341 37.01 28.86 -28.06
CA SER A 341 37.22 29.03 -29.48
C SER A 341 37.13 27.68 -30.21
N ASN A 342 36.92 27.75 -31.52
CA ASN A 342 36.94 26.55 -32.40
C ASN A 342 38.36 26.09 -32.73
N PHE A 343 39.34 26.63 -32.08
CA PHE A 343 40.72 26.26 -32.30
C PHE A 343 40.98 24.88 -31.74
N ASP A 344 41.40 23.93 -32.59
CA ASP A 344 41.79 22.57 -32.20
C ASP A 344 43.29 22.55 -31.94
N ASP A 345 43.69 22.13 -30.76
CA ASP A 345 45.09 22.02 -30.37
C ASP A 345 45.80 20.77 -30.93
N GLY A 346 45.12 19.99 -31.77
CA GLY A 346 45.65 18.75 -32.33
C GLY A 346 45.71 17.59 -31.33
N SER A 347 45.32 17.78 -30.07
CA SER A 347 45.28 16.72 -29.05
C SER A 347 44.07 15.78 -29.20
N GLY A 348 43.16 16.11 -30.09
CA GLY A 348 41.88 15.38 -30.25
C GLY A 348 40.92 15.54 -29.09
N GLN A 349 41.29 16.23 -28.01
CA GLN A 349 40.43 16.55 -26.90
C GLN A 349 39.68 17.85 -27.17
N GLN A 350 38.39 17.74 -27.39
CA GLN A 350 37.55 18.90 -27.61
C GLN A 350 37.08 19.47 -26.28
N VAL A 351 37.38 20.73 -26.02
CA VAL A 351 36.85 21.47 -24.89
C VAL A 351 35.44 21.86 -25.21
N GLU A 352 34.47 21.12 -24.68
CA GLU A 352 33.04 21.40 -24.85
C GLU A 352 32.56 22.48 -23.90
N LEU A 353 33.22 22.62 -22.74
CA LEU A 353 32.81 23.52 -21.67
C LEU A 353 34.02 24.16 -21.01
N THR A 354 33.95 25.45 -20.77
CA THR A 354 34.89 26.18 -19.90
C THR A 354 34.10 26.79 -18.75
N ALA A 355 34.69 26.82 -17.56
CA ALA A 355 34.01 27.34 -16.36
C ALA A 355 34.99 28.15 -15.50
N GLN A 356 34.43 29.15 -14.80
CA GLN A 356 35.08 29.92 -13.73
C GLN A 356 34.21 29.81 -12.48
N THR A 357 34.84 29.59 -11.34
CA THR A 357 34.15 29.55 -10.05
C THR A 357 34.49 30.79 -9.22
N THR A 358 33.49 31.27 -8.46
CA THR A 358 33.72 32.30 -7.44
C THR A 358 32.85 31.99 -6.20
N THR A 359 33.35 32.34 -5.04
CA THR A 359 32.61 32.29 -3.76
C THR A 359 32.10 33.67 -3.34
N GLN A 360 32.49 34.71 -4.11
CA GLN A 360 32.12 36.10 -3.82
C GLN A 360 30.91 36.53 -4.64
N PRO A 361 29.78 36.90 -4.00
CA PRO A 361 28.61 37.35 -4.75
C PRO A 361 28.88 38.56 -5.65
N GLY A 362 29.77 39.45 -5.23
CA GLY A 362 30.17 40.64 -6.03
C GLY A 362 30.85 40.35 -7.35
N ASP A 363 31.44 39.18 -7.50
CA ASP A 363 32.15 38.75 -8.74
C ASP A 363 31.20 37.97 -9.68
N THR A 364 29.92 37.79 -9.32
CA THR A 364 28.91 37.10 -10.15
C THR A 364 28.18 38.08 -11.04
N LEU A 365 27.63 37.62 -12.16
CA LEU A 365 26.77 38.46 -13.01
C LEU A 365 25.33 38.47 -12.53
N SER A 366 24.78 37.36 -12.12
CA SER A 366 23.36 37.22 -11.80
C SER A 366 23.07 36.94 -10.33
N PHE A 367 24.08 36.68 -9.48
CA PHE A 367 23.91 36.33 -8.06
C PHE A 367 24.50 37.33 -7.07
N GLN A 368 24.69 38.56 -7.49
CA GLN A 368 25.29 39.64 -6.65
C GLN A 368 24.57 39.86 -5.31
N ASN A 369 23.26 39.58 -5.27
CA ASN A 369 22.42 39.70 -4.08
C ASN A 369 22.32 38.44 -3.21
N THR A 370 22.96 37.34 -3.61
CA THR A 370 22.91 36.07 -2.88
C THR A 370 23.80 36.15 -1.64
N LYS A 371 23.20 36.18 -0.45
CA LYS A 371 23.93 36.46 0.81
C LYS A 371 24.53 35.24 1.48
N ALA A 372 24.11 34.03 1.09
CA ALA A 372 24.56 32.76 1.63
C ALA A 372 25.18 31.89 0.51
N LEU A 373 25.88 32.52 -0.43
CA LEU A 373 26.53 31.87 -1.56
C LEU A 373 27.60 30.89 -1.05
N ILE A 374 27.57 29.67 -1.54
CA ILE A 374 28.64 28.67 -1.38
C ILE A 374 29.63 28.86 -2.51
N VAL A 375 29.14 28.79 -3.74
CA VAL A 375 29.93 28.90 -4.98
C VAL A 375 29.02 29.28 -6.15
N SER A 376 29.54 30.09 -7.06
CA SER A 376 28.92 30.31 -8.38
C SER A 376 29.86 29.82 -9.47
N PHE A 377 29.30 29.21 -10.50
CA PHE A 377 29.97 28.74 -11.69
C PHE A 377 29.48 29.53 -12.90
N ALA A 378 30.34 30.37 -13.46
CA ALA A 378 30.10 30.90 -14.79
C ALA A 378 30.61 29.88 -15.81
N MET A 379 29.76 29.36 -16.63
CA MET A 379 30.07 28.28 -17.58
C MET A 379 29.73 28.70 -19.01
N MET A 380 30.59 28.36 -19.92
CA MET A 380 30.38 28.58 -21.34
C MET A 380 30.49 27.25 -22.08
N LYS A 381 29.46 26.84 -22.79
CA LYS A 381 29.40 25.59 -23.55
C LYS A 381 29.30 25.87 -25.04
N ALA A 382 30.22 25.32 -25.80
CA ALA A 382 30.19 25.38 -27.26
C ALA A 382 29.28 24.27 -27.81
N ARG A 383 28.58 24.55 -28.92
CA ARG A 383 27.90 23.53 -29.68
C ARG A 383 28.89 22.80 -30.56
N VAL A 384 28.99 21.49 -30.41
CA VAL A 384 29.80 20.62 -31.28
C VAL A 384 28.88 20.07 -32.36
N ASN A 385 29.36 20.11 -33.65
CA ASN A 385 28.62 19.51 -34.76
C ASN A 385 28.58 17.97 -34.59
N ALA A 386 27.50 17.33 -35.11
CA ALA A 386 27.30 15.88 -35.06
C ALA A 386 28.46 15.05 -35.66
N ALA A 387 29.37 15.68 -36.41
CA ALA A 387 30.56 15.06 -36.96
C ALA A 387 31.83 15.21 -36.07
N GLY A 388 31.67 15.76 -34.85
CA GLY A 388 32.79 15.99 -33.96
C GLY A 388 33.80 17.04 -34.40
N ARG A 389 33.57 17.72 -35.50
CA ARG A 389 34.41 18.81 -35.98
C ARG A 389 33.89 20.15 -35.42
N LYS A 390 34.81 20.94 -34.90
CA LYS A 390 34.57 22.33 -34.50
C LYS A 390 34.41 23.29 -35.67
N ASP A 391 33.92 22.82 -36.81
CA ASP A 391 33.69 23.69 -37.94
C ASP A 391 32.64 24.73 -37.56
N VAL A 392 33.16 25.93 -37.29
CA VAL A 392 32.38 27.15 -37.11
C VAL A 392 31.09 26.88 -36.30
N ALA A 393 31.28 26.61 -35.02
CA ALA A 393 30.13 26.41 -34.13
C ALA A 393 29.20 27.61 -34.23
N PRO A 394 27.93 27.46 -34.64
CA PRO A 394 27.03 28.57 -34.85
C PRO A 394 26.68 29.33 -33.57
N GLY A 395 27.11 28.86 -32.42
CA GLY A 395 26.87 29.55 -31.15
C GLY A 395 27.49 28.87 -29.94
N ALA A 396 27.80 29.64 -28.94
CA ALA A 396 28.05 29.20 -27.58
C ALA A 396 26.88 29.62 -26.70
N ARG A 397 26.61 28.88 -25.62
CA ARG A 397 25.71 29.27 -24.55
C ARG A 397 26.50 29.49 -23.29
N ALA A 398 26.17 30.53 -22.54
CA ALA A 398 26.74 30.80 -21.24
C ALA A 398 25.64 30.71 -20.15
N LEU A 399 25.95 30.00 -19.09
CA LEU A 399 25.11 29.81 -17.93
C LEU A 399 25.89 30.17 -16.68
N GLU A 400 25.23 30.84 -15.75
CA GLU A 400 25.77 31.02 -14.41
C GLU A 400 24.90 30.26 -13.44
N CYS A 401 25.49 29.27 -12.75
CA CYS A 401 24.81 28.44 -11.77
C CYS A 401 25.41 28.66 -10.39
N ALA A 402 24.59 28.84 -9.40
CA ALA A 402 25.00 29.03 -8.01
C ALA A 402 24.46 27.93 -7.11
N LEU A 403 25.28 27.56 -6.11
CA LEU A 403 24.87 26.83 -4.94
C LEU A 403 24.91 27.78 -3.74
N SER A 404 23.86 27.77 -2.93
CA SER A 404 23.77 28.60 -1.74
C SER A 404 23.19 27.83 -0.58
N PHE A 405 23.57 28.16 0.64
CA PHE A 405 22.88 27.65 1.82
C PHE A 405 21.48 28.25 1.90
N CYS A 406 20.51 27.41 2.20
CA CYS A 406 19.12 27.81 2.37
C CYS A 406 18.47 26.95 3.47
N THR A 407 17.25 27.29 3.79
CA THR A 407 16.39 26.54 4.71
C THR A 407 15.14 26.13 3.97
N ASN A 408 14.86 24.83 3.92
CA ASN A 408 13.66 24.30 3.31
C ASN A 408 12.69 23.82 4.38
N VAL A 409 11.39 24.07 4.15
CA VAL A 409 10.30 23.48 4.91
C VAL A 409 9.77 22.28 4.14
N TYR A 410 9.74 21.13 4.79
CA TYR A 410 9.39 19.86 4.21
C TYR A 410 8.10 19.30 4.80
N ARG A 411 7.36 18.57 3.99
CA ARG A 411 6.33 17.62 4.42
C ARG A 411 6.73 16.23 3.92
N SER A 412 6.90 15.30 4.86
CA SER A 412 7.38 13.95 4.52
C SER A 412 6.38 12.89 4.93
N THR A 413 6.19 11.91 4.05
CA THR A 413 5.35 10.74 4.28
C THR A 413 6.05 9.50 3.75
N VAL A 414 5.95 8.39 4.48
CA VAL A 414 6.39 7.08 4.01
C VAL A 414 5.15 6.21 3.86
N THR A 415 5.00 5.64 2.68
CA THR A 415 3.92 4.71 2.38
C THR A 415 4.51 3.45 1.75
N LYS A 416 4.23 2.31 2.37
CA LYS A 416 4.78 1.01 1.96
C LYS A 416 6.32 1.02 1.83
N GLY A 417 6.99 1.73 2.74
CA GLY A 417 8.43 1.84 2.79
C GLY A 417 9.05 2.86 1.81
N ILE A 418 8.25 3.55 0.99
CA ILE A 418 8.72 4.54 0.03
C ILE A 418 8.51 5.94 0.61
N LEU A 419 9.60 6.69 0.75
CA LEU A 419 9.58 8.09 1.17
C LEU A 419 9.07 8.98 0.03
N LYS A 420 8.09 9.81 0.33
CA LYS A 420 7.64 10.92 -0.50
C LYS A 420 7.81 12.21 0.29
N GLU A 421 8.66 13.09 -0.21
CA GLU A 421 8.96 14.36 0.40
C GLU A 421 8.57 15.49 -0.52
N GLU A 422 7.94 16.51 0.01
CA GLU A 422 7.51 17.72 -0.68
C GLU A 422 8.16 18.93 -0.01
N VAL A 423 8.78 19.79 -0.80
CA VAL A 423 9.29 21.09 -0.33
C VAL A 423 8.15 22.10 -0.39
N LEU A 424 7.67 22.53 0.76
CA LEU A 424 6.59 23.51 0.90
C LEU A 424 7.07 24.95 0.68
N GLY A 425 8.30 25.23 1.08
CA GLY A 425 8.92 26.55 0.93
C GLY A 425 10.43 26.46 1.04
N SER A 426 11.13 27.37 0.37
CA SER A 426 12.59 27.49 0.38
C SER A 426 12.99 28.93 0.63
N TYR A 427 13.83 29.15 1.64
CA TYR A 427 14.19 30.48 2.13
C TYR A 427 15.71 30.61 2.23
N SER A 428 16.27 31.72 1.75
CA SER A 428 17.70 32.05 1.85
C SER A 428 17.86 33.42 2.51
N ILE A 429 17.27 33.55 3.70
CA ILE A 429 17.33 34.80 4.46
C ILE A 429 18.46 34.69 5.47
N ARG A 430 19.50 35.51 5.28
CA ARG A 430 20.65 35.57 6.17
C ARG A 430 20.47 36.67 7.20
N ASN A 431 20.81 36.37 8.46
CA ASN A 431 21.04 37.43 9.45
C ASN A 431 22.29 38.23 9.03
N LEU A 432 22.10 39.50 8.78
CA LEU A 432 23.15 40.39 8.24
C LEU A 432 24.34 40.57 9.18
N ASP A 433 24.12 40.43 10.49
CA ASP A 433 25.16 40.54 11.53
C ASP A 433 25.92 39.20 11.74
N SER A 434 25.47 38.12 11.08
CA SER A 434 26.13 36.85 11.11
C SER A 434 27.16 36.73 10.00
N PHE A 435 28.15 35.88 10.19
CA PHE A 435 29.15 35.48 9.23
C PHE A 435 29.61 36.60 8.29
N SER A 436 30.62 37.28 8.69
CA SER A 436 31.35 38.15 7.81
C SER A 436 32.52 37.38 7.25
N TYR A 437 32.63 37.23 5.91
CA TYR A 437 33.93 37.07 5.28
C TYR A 437 34.77 38.32 5.51
N ALA A 438 34.48 39.04 6.56
CA ALA A 438 35.24 40.24 6.88
C ALA A 438 36.65 39.76 7.19
N LEU A 439 37.46 39.88 6.21
CA LEU A 439 38.74 40.42 6.42
C LEU A 439 38.57 41.65 7.34
N SER A 440 38.65 41.46 8.64
CA SER A 440 38.67 42.55 9.59
C SER A 440 40.04 43.27 9.56
N SER A 441 40.77 43.05 8.50
CA SER A 441 41.89 43.87 8.16
C SER A 441 41.41 45.25 7.79
N SER A 442 42.20 46.23 8.09
CA SER A 442 41.89 47.63 7.73
C SER A 442 41.36 47.64 6.27
N PRO A 443 40.43 48.54 5.91
CA PRO A 443 39.92 48.67 4.55
C PRO A 443 41.04 48.72 3.49
N LYS A 444 42.19 49.27 3.86
CA LYS A 444 43.39 49.34 3.04
C LYS A 444 44.00 47.95 2.73
N THR A 445 43.98 47.00 3.68
CA THR A 445 44.52 45.63 3.45
C THR A 445 43.54 44.83 2.61
N ALA A 446 42.25 44.97 2.81
CA ALA A 446 41.24 44.32 1.99
C ALA A 446 41.29 44.78 0.53
N GLU A 447 41.55 46.06 0.28
CA GLU A 447 41.72 46.60 -1.05
C GLU A 447 43.02 46.11 -1.72
N LYS A 448 44.13 46.04 -0.97
CA LYS A 448 45.36 45.49 -1.47
C LYS A 448 45.20 44.00 -1.90
N ILE A 449 44.54 43.19 -1.09
CA ILE A 449 44.27 41.78 -1.41
C ILE A 449 43.36 41.68 -2.64
N ARG A 450 42.36 42.52 -2.79
CA ARG A 450 41.49 42.60 -3.95
C ARG A 450 42.30 42.91 -5.22
N VAL A 451 43.21 43.88 -5.14
CA VAL A 451 44.10 44.25 -6.23
C VAL A 451 45.01 43.08 -6.59
N TYR A 452 45.63 42.42 -5.60
CA TYR A 452 46.49 41.25 -5.82
C TYR A 452 45.73 40.09 -6.50
N ASN A 453 44.54 39.72 -6.00
CA ASN A 453 43.71 38.68 -6.58
C ASN A 453 43.33 38.99 -8.02
N LYS A 454 43.00 40.23 -8.33
CA LYS A 454 42.69 40.66 -9.69
C LYS A 454 43.92 40.60 -10.65
N MET A 455 45.10 40.87 -10.15
CA MET A 455 46.32 40.87 -10.96
C MET A 455 46.94 39.47 -11.11
N SER A 456 46.87 38.66 -10.05
CA SER A 456 47.53 37.36 -10.03
C SER A 456 46.65 36.22 -10.57
N ASN A 457 45.40 36.49 -10.87
CA ASN A 457 44.41 35.48 -11.20
C ASN A 457 44.29 34.38 -10.11
N TYR A 458 44.63 34.71 -8.90
CA TYR A 458 44.67 33.85 -7.72
C TYR A 458 43.65 34.36 -6.72
N THR A 459 42.74 33.50 -6.31
CA THR A 459 41.79 33.85 -5.22
C THR A 459 42.47 33.46 -3.90
N LEU A 460 43.11 34.43 -3.25
CA LEU A 460 43.57 34.23 -1.89
C LEU A 460 42.44 34.57 -0.94
N ASP A 461 41.89 33.55 -0.29
CA ASP A 461 40.98 33.73 0.83
C ASP A 461 41.81 33.98 2.10
N PHE A 462 42.03 35.27 2.42
CA PHE A 462 42.75 35.63 3.60
C PHE A 462 41.78 35.99 4.73
N HIS A 463 41.89 35.33 5.84
CA HIS A 463 41.40 35.76 7.11
C HIS A 463 42.52 36.48 7.88
N SER A 464 42.32 37.71 8.25
CA SER A 464 43.34 38.44 9.02
C SER A 464 43.35 37.97 10.48
N VAL A 465 44.56 37.91 11.05
CA VAL A 465 44.89 37.44 12.37
C VAL A 465 44.27 38.24 13.53
N GLY A 466 43.64 39.36 13.30
CA GLY A 466 43.30 40.33 14.38
C GLY A 466 42.01 40.09 15.13
N ASP A 467 40.98 39.49 14.50
CA ASP A 467 39.63 39.44 15.09
C ASP A 467 38.85 38.19 14.70
N MET A 468 39.40 37.04 15.07
CA MET A 468 38.66 35.77 14.89
C MET A 468 37.59 35.59 15.94
N ARG A 469 36.58 36.44 15.94
CA ARG A 469 35.30 36.04 16.51
C ARG A 469 34.70 35.02 15.57
N ARG A 470 34.58 33.76 16.04
CA ARG A 470 33.84 32.73 15.33
C ARG A 470 32.42 33.25 15.12
N THR A 471 32.13 33.68 13.90
CA THR A 471 30.81 34.14 13.53
C THR A 471 30.20 33.08 12.61
N ASP A 472 29.30 32.29 13.15
CA ASP A 472 28.59 31.30 12.38
C ASP A 472 27.63 31.96 11.40
N LEU A 473 27.43 31.35 10.25
CA LEU A 473 26.42 31.80 9.29
C LEU A 473 25.03 31.44 9.83
N GLN A 474 24.20 32.45 10.03
CA GLN A 474 22.83 32.27 10.51
C GLN A 474 21.84 32.52 9.39
N LEU A 475 20.97 31.56 9.17
CA LEU A 475 19.79 31.65 8.30
C LEU A 475 18.54 31.75 9.17
N THR A 476 17.53 32.43 8.68
CA THR A 476 16.25 32.62 9.38
C THR A 476 15.09 32.28 8.47
N LEU A 477 13.99 31.79 9.05
CA LEU A 477 12.71 31.72 8.37
C LEU A 477 11.90 33.02 8.60
N PRO A 478 11.11 33.44 7.60
CA PRO A 478 10.30 34.67 7.74
C PRO A 478 9.16 34.41 8.73
N PRO A 479 9.12 35.15 9.86
CA PRO A 479 7.99 35.06 10.77
C PRO A 479 6.71 35.59 10.11
N GLY A 480 5.62 34.84 10.18
CA GLY A 480 4.33 35.22 9.59
C GLY A 480 4.06 34.70 8.17
N ASP A 481 4.96 33.92 7.60
CA ASP A 481 4.69 33.17 6.37
C ASP A 481 3.77 31.95 6.67
N ASP A 482 2.77 31.73 5.82
CA ASP A 482 1.77 30.67 6.02
C ASP A 482 2.40 29.26 6.06
N VAL A 483 3.45 29.04 5.27
CA VAL A 483 4.19 27.75 5.25
C VAL A 483 4.95 27.57 6.57
N VAL A 484 5.60 28.62 7.06
CA VAL A 484 6.32 28.61 8.34
C VAL A 484 5.33 28.45 9.51
N ALA A 485 4.16 29.08 9.43
CA ALA A 485 3.10 28.92 10.43
C ALA A 485 2.51 27.51 10.49
N SER A 486 2.65 26.71 9.42
CA SER A 486 2.20 25.31 9.39
C SER A 486 3.10 24.37 10.21
N MET A 487 4.29 24.83 10.61
CA MET A 487 5.16 24.11 11.54
C MET A 487 4.65 24.30 12.98
N GLY A 488 5.04 23.40 13.89
CA GLY A 488 4.69 23.53 15.31
C GLY A 488 5.27 24.80 15.95
N GLN A 489 4.62 25.34 16.96
CA GLN A 489 5.05 26.54 17.68
C GLN A 489 6.42 26.43 18.37
N GLU A 490 6.94 25.21 18.54
CA GLU A 490 8.22 24.95 19.22
C GLU A 490 9.42 24.91 18.26
N ASP A 491 9.19 25.05 16.96
CA ASP A 491 10.28 24.97 15.98
C ASP A 491 11.12 26.24 15.98
N GLU A 492 12.44 26.06 16.16
CA GLU A 492 13.42 27.14 16.06
C GLU A 492 13.40 27.73 14.64
N LEU A 493 13.26 29.05 14.53
CA LEU A 493 13.31 29.78 13.26
C LEU A 493 14.74 30.13 12.81
N TRP A 494 15.75 29.71 13.59
CA TRP A 494 17.15 30.02 13.37
C TRP A 494 17.97 28.77 13.07
N PHE A 495 18.84 28.90 12.07
CA PHE A 495 19.70 27.82 11.59
C PHE A 495 21.14 28.31 11.51
N ASN A 496 22.07 27.51 12.04
CA ASN A 496 23.46 27.90 12.16
C ASN A 496 24.40 26.96 11.37
N ILE A 497 25.31 27.55 10.61
CA ILE A 497 26.39 26.86 9.93
C ILE A 497 27.70 27.41 10.47
N SER A 498 28.56 26.57 11.02
CA SER A 498 29.83 27.02 11.56
C SER A 498 30.70 27.69 10.49
N GLN A 499 31.45 28.68 10.90
CA GLN A 499 32.38 29.36 10.01
C GLN A 499 33.38 28.37 9.35
N ALA A 500 33.82 27.37 10.09
CA ALA A 500 34.70 26.32 9.59
C ALA A 500 34.02 25.51 8.48
N THR A 501 32.76 25.12 8.67
CA THR A 501 31.99 24.41 7.65
C THR A 501 31.80 25.26 6.40
N ALA A 502 31.37 26.50 6.54
CA ALA A 502 31.18 27.39 5.39
C ALA A 502 32.48 27.59 4.61
N ALA A 503 33.60 27.82 5.32
CA ALA A 503 34.91 27.99 4.68
C ALA A 503 35.39 26.71 3.99
N THR A 504 35.32 25.56 4.65
CA THR A 504 35.81 24.29 4.07
C THR A 504 34.99 23.86 2.86
N VAL A 505 33.65 23.95 2.92
CA VAL A 505 32.78 23.60 1.79
C VAL A 505 33.03 24.54 0.60
N SER A 506 33.07 25.85 0.81
CA SER A 506 33.34 26.82 -0.26
C SER A 506 34.72 26.62 -0.86
N SER A 507 35.76 26.44 -0.03
CA SER A 507 37.14 26.22 -0.49
C SER A 507 37.31 24.90 -1.25
N ALA A 508 36.56 23.84 -0.87
CA ALA A 508 36.54 22.58 -1.60
C ALA A 508 36.15 22.79 -3.07
N PHE A 509 35.11 23.63 -3.29
CA PHE A 509 34.70 23.95 -4.65
C PHE A 509 35.77 24.73 -5.41
N VAL A 510 36.35 25.75 -4.79
CA VAL A 510 37.42 26.54 -5.43
C VAL A 510 38.62 25.66 -5.76
N GLU A 511 39.06 24.80 -4.83
CA GLU A 511 40.22 23.95 -5.07
C GLU A 511 40.00 22.91 -6.17
N LYS A 512 38.80 22.29 -6.22
CA LYS A 512 38.54 21.18 -7.15
C LYS A 512 38.00 21.63 -8.52
N PHE A 513 37.41 22.82 -8.61
CA PHE A 513 36.77 23.31 -9.82
C PHE A 513 37.43 24.57 -10.40
N ALA A 514 38.27 25.29 -9.62
CA ALA A 514 38.94 26.45 -10.14
C ALA A 514 39.91 26.06 -11.27
N ARG A 515 39.91 26.87 -12.34
CA ARG A 515 40.91 26.80 -13.38
C ARG A 515 42.23 27.26 -12.79
N ARG A 516 43.18 26.38 -12.60
CA ARG A 516 44.56 26.77 -12.26
C ARG A 516 45.23 27.39 -13.50
N SER A 517 45.02 28.65 -13.70
CA SER A 517 45.77 29.43 -14.66
C SER A 517 47.10 29.83 -14.00
N GLY A 518 48.17 29.22 -14.42
CA GLY A 518 49.49 29.64 -13.96
C GLY A 518 50.21 28.66 -13.07
N SER A 519 50.39 27.45 -13.49
CA SER A 519 51.19 26.42 -12.82
C SER A 519 52.70 26.58 -13.04
N VAL A 520 53.25 27.78 -12.87
CA VAL A 520 54.73 27.94 -12.90
C VAL A 520 55.37 27.37 -11.64
N ALA A 521 54.66 27.35 -10.52
CA ALA A 521 55.21 26.87 -9.23
C ALA A 521 55.20 25.32 -9.08
N LEU A 522 54.30 24.60 -9.75
CA LEU A 522 54.25 23.14 -9.65
C LEU A 522 55.22 22.42 -10.59
N LYS A 523 55.70 23.08 -11.62
CA LYS A 523 56.75 22.50 -12.52
C LYS A 523 58.08 22.22 -11.83
N GLN A 524 58.35 22.84 -10.68
CA GLN A 524 59.59 22.62 -9.92
C GLN A 524 59.55 21.46 -8.94
N LEU A 525 58.39 20.88 -8.67
CA LEU A 525 58.26 19.78 -7.69
C LEU A 525 58.05 18.40 -8.31
N VAL A 526 57.93 18.28 -9.62
CA VAL A 526 57.78 16.99 -10.30
C VAL A 526 59.13 16.53 -10.84
N TYR A 527 59.50 15.30 -10.46
CA TYR A 527 60.72 14.61 -10.90
C TYR A 527 60.93 14.75 -12.41
N PRO A 528 62.16 14.95 -12.86
CA PRO A 528 62.47 15.31 -14.25
C PRO A 528 62.21 14.22 -15.31
N THR A 529 61.59 13.12 -14.96
CA THR A 529 61.35 11.97 -15.83
C THR A 529 59.89 11.69 -16.18
N PHE A 530 58.94 12.41 -15.61
CA PHE A 530 57.53 12.32 -15.99
C PHE A 530 56.97 13.72 -16.23
N GLU A 531 56.79 14.09 -17.48
CA GLU A 531 55.86 15.16 -17.85
C GLU A 531 54.44 14.61 -17.59
N LEU A 532 53.92 14.81 -16.38
CA LEU A 532 52.51 14.74 -16.14
C LEU A 532 51.89 15.89 -16.92
N LEU A 533 51.32 15.58 -18.07
CA LEU A 533 50.36 16.43 -18.73
C LEU A 533 49.17 16.54 -17.76
N GLU A 534 49.22 17.55 -16.86
CA GLU A 534 48.01 17.89 -16.08
C GLU A 534 46.96 18.27 -17.12
N PRO A 535 45.79 17.61 -17.10
CA PRO A 535 44.71 18.03 -17.96
C PRO A 535 44.43 19.51 -17.66
N GLU A 536 44.45 20.35 -18.67
CA GLU A 536 44.23 21.80 -18.55
C GLU A 536 42.87 22.13 -17.86
N GLN A 537 42.04 21.11 -17.71
CA GLN A 537 40.74 21.23 -17.02
C GLN A 537 40.57 20.13 -15.98
N PRO A 538 40.05 20.46 -14.80
CA PRO A 538 39.68 19.48 -13.80
C PRO A 538 38.68 18.46 -14.37
N ALA A 539 38.82 17.20 -13.98
CA ALA A 539 37.94 16.11 -14.43
C ALA A 539 36.43 16.40 -14.27
N VAL A 540 36.08 17.21 -13.27
CA VAL A 540 34.70 17.62 -13.03
C VAL A 540 34.18 18.55 -14.15
N ILE A 541 35.01 19.42 -14.69
CA ILE A 541 34.63 20.30 -15.81
C ILE A 541 34.36 19.48 -17.06
N SER A 542 35.12 18.44 -17.32
CA SER A 542 34.85 17.53 -18.43
C SER A 542 33.54 16.78 -18.23
N THR A 543 33.23 16.36 -17.00
CA THR A 543 31.93 15.72 -16.66
C THR A 543 30.76 16.68 -16.84
N LEU A 544 30.89 17.95 -16.41
CA LEU A 544 29.85 18.96 -16.65
C LEU A 544 29.68 19.24 -18.16
N GLY A 545 30.77 19.14 -18.96
CA GLY A 545 30.73 19.29 -20.41
C GLY A 545 29.84 18.24 -21.09
N THR A 546 29.81 17.02 -20.57
CA THR A 546 28.94 15.93 -21.08
C THR A 546 27.50 16.02 -20.62
N SER A 547 27.19 16.84 -19.60
CA SER A 547 25.81 17.03 -19.12
C SER A 547 24.95 17.65 -20.21
N GLN A 548 23.78 17.07 -20.42
CA GLN A 548 22.78 17.59 -21.35
C GLN A 548 22.00 18.79 -20.75
N ASN A 549 21.83 18.80 -19.43
CA ASN A 549 21.12 19.86 -18.69
C ASN A 549 21.90 20.23 -17.43
N LEU A 550 22.69 21.29 -17.50
CA LEU A 550 23.51 21.79 -16.39
C LEU A 550 22.64 22.19 -15.19
N SER A 551 21.48 22.80 -15.42
CA SER A 551 20.59 23.18 -14.32
C SER A 551 20.14 21.97 -13.50
N SER A 552 19.77 20.87 -14.15
CA SER A 552 19.43 19.63 -13.46
C SER A 552 20.62 19.00 -12.73
N THR A 553 21.85 19.13 -13.30
CA THR A 553 23.05 18.63 -12.62
C THR A 553 23.31 19.39 -11.32
N PHE A 554 23.16 20.72 -11.33
CA PHE A 554 23.29 21.53 -10.12
C PHE A 554 22.17 21.28 -9.10
N GLU A 555 20.95 20.99 -9.55
CA GLU A 555 19.87 20.59 -8.68
C GLU A 555 20.18 19.26 -7.96
N ILE A 556 20.67 18.24 -8.70
CA ILE A 556 21.08 16.97 -8.12
C ILE A 556 22.24 17.15 -7.15
N ALA A 557 23.21 18.02 -7.47
CA ALA A 557 24.31 18.34 -6.56
C ALA A 557 23.82 19.00 -5.27
N ALA A 558 22.88 19.93 -5.37
CA ALA A 558 22.27 20.57 -4.22
C ALA A 558 21.49 19.57 -3.33
N LEU A 559 20.73 18.66 -3.97
CA LEU A 559 20.05 17.57 -3.26
C LEU A 559 21.03 16.63 -2.56
N GLY A 560 22.13 16.27 -3.22
CA GLY A 560 23.17 15.40 -2.64
C GLY A 560 23.84 16.02 -1.40
N MET A 561 24.17 17.31 -1.46
CA MET A 561 24.69 18.04 -0.31
C MET A 561 23.64 18.18 0.81
N THR A 562 22.39 18.45 0.46
CA THR A 562 21.28 18.49 1.42
C THR A 562 21.09 17.15 2.12
N LYS A 563 21.14 16.05 1.35
CA LYS A 563 21.08 14.70 1.91
C LYS A 563 22.19 14.46 2.93
N TRP A 564 23.44 14.75 2.54
CA TRP A 564 24.59 14.61 3.44
C TRP A 564 24.40 15.38 4.74
N MET A 565 24.02 16.64 4.67
CA MET A 565 23.78 17.47 5.86
C MET A 565 22.73 16.84 6.79
N ARG A 566 21.64 16.33 6.22
CA ARG A 566 20.54 15.73 6.97
C ARG A 566 20.91 14.36 7.54
N ASP A 567 21.67 13.56 6.81
CA ASP A 567 22.12 12.23 7.25
C ASP A 567 23.11 12.31 8.42
N VAL A 568 24.00 13.31 8.43
CA VAL A 568 24.90 13.56 9.56
C VAL A 568 24.11 13.80 10.84
N SER A 569 23.01 14.52 10.80
CA SER A 569 22.22 14.84 11.97
C SER A 569 21.22 13.76 12.37
N LEU A 570 20.90 12.80 11.50
CA LEU A 570 19.99 11.70 11.82
C LEU A 570 20.45 10.89 13.06
N GLN A 571 21.75 10.74 13.21
CA GLN A 571 22.33 9.99 14.34
C GLN A 571 22.33 10.79 15.65
N THR A 572 22.36 12.12 15.60
CA THR A 572 22.53 13.00 16.75
C THR A 572 21.24 13.65 17.22
N ALA A 573 20.39 14.10 16.29
CA ALA A 573 19.15 14.81 16.59
C ALA A 573 18.08 14.54 15.51
N PRO A 574 17.54 13.30 15.45
CA PRO A 574 16.53 12.97 14.45
C PRO A 574 15.21 13.68 14.71
N HIS A 575 14.55 14.14 13.68
CA HIS A 575 13.19 14.64 13.77
C HIS A 575 12.22 13.47 13.88
N ARG A 576 11.36 13.49 14.90
CA ARG A 576 10.41 12.41 15.20
C ARG A 576 9.10 12.62 14.45
N GLY A 577 8.57 11.54 13.93
CA GLY A 577 7.26 11.48 13.28
C GLY A 577 6.33 10.52 13.99
N THR A 578 5.16 10.33 13.42
CA THR A 578 4.16 9.35 13.84
C THR A 578 4.19 8.15 12.93
N THR A 579 4.19 6.96 13.54
CA THR A 579 4.08 5.69 12.81
C THR A 579 2.63 5.34 12.62
N ARG A 580 2.29 4.87 11.42
CA ARG A 580 0.95 4.35 11.12
C ARG A 580 1.03 2.86 10.88
N GLU A 581 0.08 2.16 11.46
CA GLU A 581 -0.06 0.72 11.30
C GLU A 581 -1.33 0.42 10.51
N SER A 582 -1.23 -0.51 9.57
CA SER A 582 -2.40 -1.00 8.85
C SER A 582 -3.06 -2.08 9.68
N VAL A 583 -4.19 -1.74 10.28
CA VAL A 583 -4.96 -2.66 11.11
C VAL A 583 -6.21 -3.10 10.36
N VAL A 584 -6.39 -4.43 10.28
CA VAL A 584 -7.57 -5.02 9.66
C VAL A 584 -8.79 -4.80 10.54
N HIS A 585 -9.82 -4.16 9.98
CA HIS A 585 -11.10 -3.89 10.62
C HIS A 585 -12.20 -4.75 10.00
N ILE A 586 -13.22 -5.05 10.81
CA ILE A 586 -14.41 -5.78 10.39
C ILE A 586 -15.43 -4.76 9.90
N ARG A 587 -16.00 -4.98 8.71
CA ARG A 587 -17.12 -4.23 8.17
C ARG A 587 -18.30 -5.15 7.93
N VAL A 588 -19.47 -4.77 8.41
CA VAL A 588 -20.68 -5.55 8.22
C VAL A 588 -21.51 -4.99 7.07
N ARG A 589 -21.76 -5.83 6.07
CA ARG A 589 -22.63 -5.51 4.93
C ARG A 589 -24.07 -5.93 5.25
N TRP A 590 -24.77 -5.12 5.97
CA TRP A 590 -26.12 -5.39 6.48
C TRP A 590 -27.14 -5.83 5.43
N ALA A 591 -26.99 -5.41 4.17
CA ALA A 591 -27.90 -5.80 3.08
C ALA A 591 -27.95 -7.32 2.87
N PHE A 592 -26.85 -8.04 3.07
CA PHE A 592 -26.80 -9.49 2.87
C PHE A 592 -27.52 -10.29 3.95
N ILE A 593 -27.79 -9.72 5.12
CA ILE A 593 -28.53 -10.40 6.18
C ILE A 593 -30.03 -10.47 5.90
N SER A 594 -30.53 -9.69 4.93
CA SER A 594 -31.95 -9.64 4.56
C SER A 594 -32.50 -10.99 4.11
N LEU A 595 -31.70 -11.79 3.36
CA LEU A 595 -32.14 -13.10 2.89
C LEU A 595 -32.27 -14.12 4.04
N PRO A 596 -31.29 -14.29 4.97
CA PRO A 596 -31.43 -15.08 6.16
C PRO A 596 -32.65 -14.71 7.01
N PHE A 597 -32.88 -13.43 7.25
CA PHE A 597 -34.07 -12.95 8.00
C PHE A 597 -35.37 -13.23 7.26
N GLY A 598 -35.40 -12.99 5.94
CA GLY A 598 -36.57 -13.29 5.12
C GLY A 598 -36.93 -14.78 5.11
N ALA A 599 -35.90 -15.65 5.00
CA ALA A 599 -36.08 -17.09 5.09
C ALA A 599 -36.60 -17.54 6.45
N LEU A 600 -36.04 -16.99 7.54
CA LEU A 600 -36.48 -17.27 8.90
C LEU A 600 -37.91 -16.83 9.12
N LEU A 601 -38.26 -15.61 8.76
CA LEU A 601 -39.61 -15.06 8.90
C LEU A 601 -40.62 -15.88 8.09
N GLY A 602 -40.31 -16.16 6.81
CA GLY A 602 -41.15 -16.97 5.93
C GLY A 602 -41.36 -18.38 6.47
N GLY A 603 -40.29 -19.02 6.94
CA GLY A 603 -40.36 -20.35 7.56
C GLY A 603 -41.16 -20.38 8.86
N CYS A 604 -40.96 -19.40 9.74
CA CYS A 604 -41.73 -19.27 10.99
C CYS A 604 -43.23 -19.07 10.72
N LEU A 605 -43.60 -18.17 9.81
CA LEU A 605 -44.98 -17.94 9.42
C LEU A 605 -45.62 -19.20 8.83
N PHE A 606 -44.92 -19.89 7.95
CA PHE A 606 -45.33 -21.16 7.37
C PHE A 606 -45.60 -22.22 8.45
N CYS A 607 -44.65 -22.42 9.37
CA CYS A 607 -44.79 -23.38 10.44
C CYS A 607 -46.01 -23.03 11.35
N LEU A 608 -46.18 -21.74 11.68
CA LEU A 608 -47.34 -21.26 12.46
C LEU A 608 -48.63 -21.60 11.73
N PHE A 609 -48.78 -21.28 10.45
CA PHE A 609 -49.96 -21.60 9.66
C PHE A 609 -50.20 -23.12 9.61
N SER A 610 -49.16 -23.93 9.42
CA SER A 610 -49.27 -25.40 9.40
C SER A 610 -49.80 -25.96 10.73
N VAL A 611 -49.28 -25.48 11.86
CA VAL A 611 -49.71 -25.89 13.20
C VAL A 611 -51.16 -25.48 13.45
N VAL A 612 -51.53 -24.23 13.13
CA VAL A 612 -52.89 -23.71 13.31
C VAL A 612 -53.91 -24.49 12.46
N GLU A 613 -53.58 -24.75 11.18
CA GLU A 613 -54.44 -25.50 10.29
C GLU A 613 -54.64 -26.97 10.77
N THR A 614 -53.54 -27.66 11.15
CA THR A 614 -53.60 -29.01 11.69
C THR A 614 -54.50 -29.10 12.91
N ARG A 615 -54.43 -28.10 13.83
CA ARG A 615 -55.30 -28.01 15.01
C ARG A 615 -56.76 -27.74 14.63
N ARG A 616 -57.02 -26.85 13.65
CA ARG A 616 -58.39 -26.58 13.16
C ARG A 616 -59.03 -27.80 12.52
N LEU A 617 -58.25 -28.59 11.79
CA LEU A 617 -58.70 -29.84 11.16
C LEU A 617 -58.78 -31.01 12.15
N ARG A 618 -58.43 -30.82 13.42
CA ARG A 618 -58.39 -31.83 14.48
C ARG A 618 -57.56 -33.06 14.10
N LEU A 619 -56.50 -32.88 13.33
CA LEU A 619 -55.59 -33.94 12.93
C LEU A 619 -54.44 -34.07 13.93
N PRO A 620 -53.99 -35.31 14.21
CA PRO A 620 -52.69 -35.53 14.85
C PRO A 620 -51.54 -35.02 13.98
N ALA A 621 -50.40 -34.67 14.61
CA ALA A 621 -49.19 -34.21 13.90
C ALA A 621 -48.42 -35.42 13.33
N TRP A 622 -48.99 -36.10 12.36
CA TRP A 622 -48.38 -37.30 11.75
C TRP A 622 -47.10 -37.01 10.94
N LYS A 623 -47.02 -35.80 10.38
CA LYS A 623 -45.85 -35.29 9.65
C LYS A 623 -45.36 -36.30 8.54
N GLY A 624 -44.08 -36.64 8.56
CA GLY A 624 -43.46 -37.67 7.68
C GLY A 624 -43.45 -39.06 8.29
N SER A 625 -44.34 -39.40 9.25
CA SER A 625 -44.38 -40.73 9.85
C SER A 625 -44.79 -41.82 8.83
N SER A 626 -43.91 -42.76 8.57
CA SER A 626 -44.20 -43.92 7.71
C SER A 626 -45.27 -44.81 8.36
N LEU A 627 -45.30 -44.91 9.69
CA LEU A 627 -46.33 -45.70 10.42
C LEU A 627 -47.71 -45.08 10.22
N ALA A 628 -47.84 -43.75 10.27
CA ALA A 628 -49.08 -43.07 9.97
C ALA A 628 -49.54 -43.34 8.52
N GLY A 629 -48.61 -43.35 7.57
CA GLY A 629 -48.90 -43.71 6.17
C GLY A 629 -49.35 -45.13 5.99
N LEU A 630 -48.85 -46.10 6.79
CA LEU A 630 -49.26 -47.48 6.76
C LEU A 630 -50.60 -47.75 7.46
N THR A 631 -50.90 -47.01 8.55
CA THR A 631 -52.12 -47.20 9.37
C THR A 631 -53.30 -46.41 8.85
N HIS A 632 -53.08 -45.22 8.29
CA HIS A 632 -54.09 -44.27 7.78
C HIS A 632 -53.90 -44.02 6.27
N GLY A 633 -53.33 -44.99 5.57
CA GLY A 633 -53.03 -44.92 4.14
C GLY A 633 -54.31 -45.12 3.29
N LEU A 634 -54.07 -45.68 2.11
CA LEU A 634 -55.15 -45.91 1.14
C LEU A 634 -56.13 -46.95 1.63
N ASP A 635 -57.40 -46.73 1.34
CA ASP A 635 -58.46 -47.73 1.51
C ASP A 635 -58.24 -48.93 0.63
N ALA A 636 -59.02 -49.99 0.79
CA ALA A 636 -58.84 -51.24 0.09
C ALA A 636 -59.03 -51.09 -1.44
N GLU A 637 -59.96 -50.24 -1.87
CA GLU A 637 -60.30 -50.01 -3.27
C GLU A 637 -59.19 -49.22 -4.01
N ALA A 638 -58.75 -48.13 -3.44
CA ALA A 638 -57.61 -47.36 -3.96
C ALA A 638 -56.33 -48.17 -4.03
N ARG A 639 -56.09 -49.05 -3.08
CA ARG A 639 -54.93 -49.92 -3.05
C ARG A 639 -54.97 -50.99 -4.14
N GLU A 640 -56.16 -51.53 -4.44
CA GLU A 640 -56.34 -52.52 -5.50
C GLU A 640 -56.13 -51.91 -6.89
N GLN A 641 -56.69 -50.75 -7.14
CA GLN A 641 -56.47 -50.01 -8.39
C GLN A 641 -54.99 -49.68 -8.65
N LEU A 642 -54.24 -49.35 -7.61
CA LEU A 642 -52.81 -49.08 -7.75
C LEU A 642 -51.95 -50.35 -7.96
N ARG A 643 -52.34 -51.49 -7.36
CA ARG A 643 -51.65 -52.77 -7.55
C ARG A 643 -51.75 -53.30 -8.97
N GLY A 644 -52.86 -52.95 -9.66
CA GLY A 644 -53.09 -53.35 -11.05
C GLY A 644 -52.40 -52.42 -12.09
N ALA A 645 -51.79 -51.30 -11.67
CA ALA A 645 -51.18 -50.34 -12.58
C ALA A 645 -49.74 -50.66 -12.94
N GLU A 646 -49.42 -50.75 -14.24
CA GLU A 646 -48.02 -50.91 -14.74
C GLU A 646 -47.09 -49.76 -14.30
N ASN A 647 -47.61 -48.55 -14.20
CA ASN A 647 -46.88 -47.37 -13.76
C ASN A 647 -47.68 -46.62 -12.67
N ILE A 648 -47.28 -46.83 -11.42
CA ILE A 648 -47.95 -46.25 -10.25
C ILE A 648 -47.97 -44.74 -10.29
N SER A 649 -46.87 -44.09 -10.73
CA SER A 649 -46.75 -42.63 -10.76
C SER A 649 -47.64 -41.97 -11.81
N GLU A 650 -47.85 -42.62 -12.98
CA GLU A 650 -48.77 -42.13 -14.00
C GLU A 650 -50.23 -42.33 -13.59
N HIS A 651 -50.53 -43.42 -12.94
CA HIS A 651 -51.84 -43.69 -12.43
C HIS A 651 -52.23 -42.74 -11.29
N ALA A 652 -51.29 -42.45 -10.38
CA ALA A 652 -51.49 -41.48 -9.28
C ALA A 652 -51.74 -40.04 -9.74
N LYS A 653 -51.43 -39.70 -11.02
CA LYS A 653 -51.76 -38.39 -11.63
C LYS A 653 -53.23 -38.29 -12.03
N ARG A 654 -53.94 -39.40 -12.15
CA ARG A 654 -55.31 -39.49 -12.68
C ARG A 654 -56.31 -39.70 -11.56
N ILE A 655 -55.91 -40.36 -10.44
CA ILE A 655 -56.78 -40.70 -9.32
C ILE A 655 -56.81 -39.55 -8.33
N LYS A 656 -58.02 -39.17 -7.91
CA LYS A 656 -58.28 -38.24 -6.81
C LYS A 656 -58.59 -38.99 -5.53
N ILE A 657 -58.00 -38.55 -4.41
CA ILE A 657 -58.21 -39.14 -3.10
C ILE A 657 -58.58 -38.03 -2.10
N ARG A 658 -59.32 -38.39 -1.07
CA ARG A 658 -59.69 -37.53 0.06
C ARG A 658 -59.63 -38.34 1.37
N MET A 659 -59.30 -37.65 2.45
CA MET A 659 -59.30 -38.27 3.76
C MET A 659 -60.75 -38.27 4.32
N ILE A 660 -61.25 -39.48 4.60
CA ILE A 660 -62.57 -39.72 5.21
C ILE A 660 -62.42 -40.37 6.59
N ASP A 661 -63.41 -40.23 7.47
CA ASP A 661 -63.45 -40.93 8.75
C ASP A 661 -64.14 -42.28 8.52
N SER A 662 -63.40 -43.38 8.55
CA SER A 662 -63.94 -44.77 8.50
C SER A 662 -64.14 -45.32 9.92
N VAL A 663 -64.83 -46.46 10.04
CA VAL A 663 -65.01 -47.17 11.32
C VAL A 663 -63.66 -47.59 11.93
N SER A 664 -62.63 -47.79 11.11
CA SER A 664 -61.27 -48.12 11.50
C SER A 664 -60.38 -46.91 11.80
N GLY A 665 -60.89 -45.69 11.56
CA GLY A 665 -60.16 -44.42 11.70
C GLY A 665 -60.13 -43.61 10.41
N PRO A 666 -59.37 -42.49 10.36
CA PRO A 666 -59.22 -41.69 9.13
C PRO A 666 -58.39 -42.46 8.08
N GLU A 667 -58.91 -42.58 6.87
CA GLU A 667 -58.29 -43.29 5.71
C GLU A 667 -58.40 -42.40 4.47
N LEU A 668 -57.48 -42.63 3.49
CA LEU A 668 -57.48 -41.98 2.16
C LEU A 668 -58.31 -42.81 1.18
N ALA A 669 -59.54 -42.36 0.88
CA ALA A 669 -60.44 -43.06 -0.01
C ALA A 669 -60.52 -42.43 -1.40
N LEU A 670 -60.87 -43.20 -2.38
CA LEU A 670 -61.11 -42.77 -3.76
C LEU A 670 -62.28 -41.80 -3.83
N CYS A 671 -62.16 -40.80 -4.67
CA CYS A 671 -63.23 -39.91 -5.07
C CYS A 671 -63.59 -40.23 -6.52
N ASP A 672 -64.75 -40.85 -6.78
CA ASP A 672 -65.24 -41.08 -8.13
C ASP A 672 -65.50 -39.71 -8.82
N SER A 673 -64.84 -39.52 -9.98
CA SER A 673 -65.16 -38.43 -10.89
C SER A 673 -66.51 -38.77 -11.57
N ALA A 674 -67.52 -38.04 -11.21
CA ALA A 674 -68.85 -38.15 -11.87
C ALA A 674 -68.83 -37.54 -13.29
N ASP A 675 -67.85 -37.90 -14.13
CA ASP A 675 -67.77 -37.51 -15.56
C ASP A 675 -67.37 -38.68 -16.42
N SER A 676 -68.29 -39.67 -16.57
CA SER A 676 -68.34 -40.60 -17.72
C SER A 676 -69.63 -41.42 -17.67
N VAL A 677 -70.71 -40.74 -17.94
CA VAL A 677 -71.90 -41.44 -18.42
C VAL A 677 -72.36 -40.66 -19.68
N ASP A 678 -71.90 -41.13 -20.80
CA ASP A 678 -72.74 -41.11 -22.01
C ASP A 678 -72.23 -42.18 -22.97
N GLU A 679 -73.27 -42.95 -23.45
CA GLU A 679 -73.24 -43.94 -24.54
C GLU A 679 -72.70 -45.37 -24.29
N ALA A 680 -73.61 -46.25 -23.90
CA ALA A 680 -74.07 -47.35 -24.78
C ALA A 680 -75.03 -48.31 -24.08
N ASP A 681 -76.22 -48.27 -24.56
CA ASP A 681 -77.21 -49.31 -24.87
C ASP A 681 -77.12 -50.70 -24.24
N GLY A 682 -78.19 -51.09 -23.54
CA GLY A 682 -78.89 -52.40 -23.63
C GLY A 682 -78.23 -53.58 -22.90
N ASP A 683 -78.82 -53.99 -21.81
CA ASP A 683 -79.58 -55.23 -21.57
C ASP A 683 -79.48 -55.75 -20.11
N GLU A 684 -80.60 -56.21 -19.66
CA GLU A 684 -80.94 -56.82 -18.39
C GLU A 684 -79.91 -57.82 -17.85
N HIS A 685 -79.55 -57.74 -16.55
CA HIS A 685 -79.83 -58.78 -15.58
C HIS A 685 -79.59 -58.40 -14.12
N ARG A 686 -80.61 -58.68 -13.28
CA ARG A 686 -80.68 -58.56 -11.81
C ARG A 686 -79.51 -59.18 -11.06
N GLY A 687 -78.90 -58.40 -10.17
CA GLY A 687 -77.97 -58.99 -9.17
C GLY A 687 -77.76 -57.96 -8.02
N THR A 688 -78.37 -58.20 -6.91
CA THR A 688 -78.27 -57.45 -5.65
C THR A 688 -76.88 -57.37 -5.09
N GLY A 689 -76.36 -56.19 -4.97
CA GLY A 689 -75.12 -55.88 -4.23
C GLY A 689 -75.04 -54.41 -3.94
N ARG A 690 -75.52 -53.98 -2.77
CA ARG A 690 -75.40 -52.60 -2.30
C ARG A 690 -73.92 -52.27 -2.03
N SER A 691 -73.26 -51.60 -2.94
CA SER A 691 -72.03 -50.91 -2.65
C SER A 691 -72.36 -49.46 -2.20
N HIS A 692 -71.96 -49.11 -1.00
CA HIS A 692 -71.99 -47.71 -0.52
C HIS A 692 -70.92 -46.88 -1.23
N SER A 693 -71.22 -46.33 -2.42
CA SER A 693 -70.46 -45.25 -2.98
C SER A 693 -70.86 -43.95 -2.27
N GLN A 694 -70.00 -43.44 -1.39
CA GLN A 694 -70.17 -42.12 -0.78
C GLN A 694 -69.76 -41.05 -1.75
N GLN A 695 -70.71 -40.31 -2.32
CA GLN A 695 -70.49 -39.10 -3.10
C GLN A 695 -69.67 -38.07 -2.29
N CYS A 696 -68.51 -37.64 -2.78
CA CYS A 696 -67.78 -36.48 -2.28
C CYS A 696 -68.51 -35.20 -2.68
N GLY A 697 -69.51 -34.80 -1.88
CA GLY A 697 -70.27 -33.56 -2.05
C GLY A 697 -69.40 -32.34 -1.65
N THR A 698 -69.28 -31.36 -2.55
CA THR A 698 -68.77 -30.06 -2.27
C THR A 698 -69.56 -29.32 -1.25
N ASN A 699 -69.01 -29.09 -0.06
CA ASN A 699 -69.53 -28.07 0.88
C ASN A 699 -68.58 -26.83 0.73
N ASP A 700 -68.94 -25.94 -0.16
CA ASP A 700 -68.50 -24.55 -0.14
C ASP A 700 -69.25 -23.80 0.97
N ARG A 701 -68.55 -23.46 2.05
CA ARG A 701 -68.78 -22.32 2.92
C ARG A 701 -67.47 -21.86 3.56
#